data_51d3a42739e6151cc59587ef2229ef22
#
_entry.id   51d3a42739e6151cc59587ef2229ef22
#
_cell.length_a   1.000
_cell.length_b   1.000
_cell.length_c   1.000
_cell.angle_alpha   90.00
_cell.angle_beta   90.00
_cell.angle_gamma   90.00
#
_symmetry.space_group_name_H-M   'P 1'
#
loop_
_entity.id
_entity.type
_entity.pdbx_description
1 polymer ?
#
loop_
_entity_poly.entity_id
_entity_poly.type
_entity_poly.pdbx_seq_one_letter_code
_entity_poly.pdbx_strand_id
1 'polypeptide(L)'
;MQKQRSNKPLRKAVLASLIPAIGLTSTALYAQPALEEIIVTAQKRAQDLQDVAIAVTAIQGDELTNAGIDSQRALSMMTPNVVVNVNADYVAPYIRGVGTQYANPGLEPSVGTYFNDVYISRASGGFMSFSDVERMEVLKGPQGTLYGRNTTGGAIRIITKDPTDYFEAGVGVTAGNYKQRGSDFYISGPLMENLNGRLSGQIEQRDGYVDHVAGGRDMADRDQFILHSKLDWAATDRLNVKLDMDWFEKDDAESTAFQALFPGLPEQVGGAFGGAIQDDHHEITDNAYYPNTYTAGGGQLRFDYEFDSFHFSAVSGYRYNKFVGHADLDGTSAPLFDSKTVLSKTESYSQEFQVVSTTDSRLQWQAGVYYYFEKSRHDFGMAGAFIDADLGFPGSFVGGDGRVDITSLAPYGQITYDITDEWELMLGLRYTDEEKKAKNDFYVTTVGSRITPNRPNIMTEHVPEEKLSFTELNPKVMLSWRPSSDIMLYASYSEGFKSGGFNLPQPAPGAITQVEQELITSYELGWKTEFNRLRFNGAIFYYELEDLQLQVTDASGGITSIRNAGDADVKGAEFDLVYAATENLMLGAGAGWQETKFGDVANGQYFVPCAQIPEYLAKGMTLAAPTCENLGGLGMQEFVGNLRGNDLPHAPKLTGYLRATYTQSLTNMGSSLTYSLLVNYSDKYYYTSDNLYEEPSKTMVNANITWMSPAEKYQISVFGTNLTDKDHNTHKAPFAGSGGWKVPGPPRLLGARFAVNF
;
A
#
# COMPACT_ATOMS: atom_id res chain seq x y z
N MET A 1 -44.73 15.71 -5.18
CA MET A 1 -44.52 17.13 -4.78
C MET A 1 -43.02 17.37 -4.90
N GLN A 2 -42.59 17.93 -6.00
CA GLN A 2 -41.19 18.23 -6.32
C GLN A 2 -40.68 19.33 -5.37
N LYS A 3 -39.54 19.05 -4.69
CA LYS A 3 -38.70 20.09 -4.08
C LYS A 3 -37.50 20.33 -4.97
N GLN A 4 -37.56 21.41 -5.74
CA GLN A 4 -36.42 21.99 -6.42
C GLN A 4 -35.36 22.40 -5.38
N ARG A 5 -34.16 21.81 -5.46
CA ARG A 5 -32.96 22.34 -4.82
C ARG A 5 -32.30 23.35 -5.78
N SER A 6 -32.24 24.59 -5.34
CA SER A 6 -31.58 25.68 -6.06
C SER A 6 -30.08 25.59 -5.94
N ASN A 7 -29.42 25.24 -7.05
CA ASN A 7 -27.98 25.40 -7.22
C ASN A 7 -27.64 26.91 -7.26
N LYS A 8 -26.90 27.37 -6.27
CA LYS A 8 -26.17 28.66 -6.37
C LYS A 8 -24.67 28.38 -6.42
N PRO A 9 -23.94 28.95 -7.39
CA PRO A 9 -22.50 28.71 -7.54
C PRO A 9 -21.70 29.54 -6.52
N LEU A 10 -21.10 28.91 -5.55
CA LEU A 10 -20.08 29.49 -4.65
C LEU A 10 -18.67 29.38 -5.28
N ARG A 11 -18.56 29.72 -6.54
CA ARG A 11 -17.26 29.85 -7.21
C ARG A 11 -16.95 31.32 -7.38
N LYS A 12 -16.14 31.92 -6.47
CA LYS A 12 -15.27 33.11 -6.72
C LYS A 12 -14.99 33.98 -5.46
N ALA A 13 -14.99 33.46 -4.26
CA ALA A 13 -14.79 34.35 -3.09
C ALA A 13 -13.78 33.88 -2.02
N VAL A 14 -12.94 32.87 -2.24
CA VAL A 14 -12.03 32.38 -1.18
C VAL A 14 -10.56 32.70 -1.40
N LEU A 15 -10.15 33.25 -2.55
CA LEU A 15 -8.71 33.51 -2.82
C LEU A 15 -8.25 34.97 -2.65
N ALA A 16 -9.02 35.84 -2.05
CA ALA A 16 -8.66 37.29 -2.02
C ALA A 16 -8.51 37.93 -0.63
N SER A 17 -8.50 37.21 0.48
CA SER A 17 -8.51 37.84 1.81
C SER A 17 -7.48 37.37 2.85
N LEU A 18 -6.37 36.75 2.46
CA LEU A 18 -5.32 36.33 3.40
C LEU A 18 -3.93 36.85 3.00
N ILE A 19 -3.78 38.18 2.87
CA ILE A 19 -2.47 38.82 2.91
C ILE A 19 -2.53 39.93 3.95
N PRO A 20 -2.01 39.74 5.18
CA PRO A 20 -1.73 40.85 6.07
C PRO A 20 -0.42 41.51 5.68
N ALA A 21 -0.42 42.85 5.63
CA ALA A 21 0.71 43.73 5.32
C ALA A 21 1.88 43.47 6.28
N ILE A 22 3.04 43.14 5.74
CA ILE A 22 4.31 43.02 6.48
C ILE A 22 4.90 44.41 6.70
N GLY A 23 4.92 44.86 7.94
CA GLY A 23 5.68 46.02 8.38
C GLY A 23 7.13 45.63 8.66
N LEU A 24 8.06 46.28 7.98
CA LEU A 24 9.53 46.18 8.17
C LEU A 24 9.96 46.81 9.48
N THR A 25 10.53 46.04 10.41
CA THR A 25 11.44 46.60 11.44
C THR A 25 12.46 45.57 11.96
N SER A 26 13.71 46.01 11.97
CA SER A 26 14.89 45.64 12.78
C SER A 26 15.53 44.25 12.61
N THR A 27 16.76 44.28 12.16
CA THR A 27 17.77 43.25 12.06
C THR A 27 18.17 42.73 13.47
N ALA A 28 17.54 41.67 13.93
CA ALA A 28 18.17 40.74 14.87
C ALA A 28 18.99 39.72 14.05
N LEU A 29 20.20 39.41 14.47
CA LEU A 29 20.89 38.21 13.96
C LEU A 29 20.11 37.00 14.48
N TYR A 30 19.19 36.50 13.67
CA TYR A 30 18.48 35.26 13.95
C TYR A 30 19.40 34.10 13.55
N ALA A 31 19.54 33.13 14.44
CA ALA A 31 20.01 31.80 14.05
C ALA A 31 19.13 31.35 12.87
N GLN A 32 19.73 31.01 11.73
CA GLN A 32 18.96 30.56 10.58
C GLN A 32 18.33 29.22 10.96
N PRO A 33 17.02 28.98 10.74
CA PRO A 33 16.44 27.68 10.93
C PRO A 33 17.12 26.72 9.97
N ALA A 34 17.93 25.81 10.48
CA ALA A 34 18.46 24.68 9.73
C ALA A 34 17.33 23.65 9.56
N LEU A 35 17.27 22.98 8.42
CA LEU A 35 16.41 21.81 8.25
C LEU A 35 16.91 20.70 9.20
N GLU A 36 16.01 19.97 9.81
CA GLU A 36 16.36 18.81 10.62
C GLU A 36 17.01 17.74 9.75
N GLU A 37 18.09 17.15 10.22
CA GLU A 37 18.71 15.97 9.63
C GLU A 37 17.72 14.80 9.70
N ILE A 38 17.51 14.13 8.58
CA ILE A 38 16.61 12.97 8.50
C ILE A 38 17.46 11.71 8.37
N ILE A 39 17.59 10.98 9.45
CA ILE A 39 18.26 9.68 9.42
C ILE A 39 17.32 8.62 8.85
N VAL A 40 17.77 7.92 7.83
CA VAL A 40 17.08 6.79 7.20
C VAL A 40 17.91 5.52 7.33
N THR A 41 17.24 4.38 7.27
CA THR A 41 17.88 3.07 7.26
C THR A 41 17.62 2.31 5.96
N ALA A 42 17.38 3.06 4.89
CA ALA A 42 17.04 2.58 3.56
C ALA A 42 18.07 1.63 2.93
N GLN A 43 19.35 1.77 3.29
CA GLN A 43 20.42 0.86 2.86
C GLN A 43 20.86 -0.13 3.95
N LYS A 44 19.96 -0.45 4.90
CA LYS A 44 20.25 -1.30 6.08
C LYS A 44 21.40 -0.78 6.94
N ARG A 45 21.67 0.51 6.86
CA ARG A 45 22.65 1.28 7.63
C ARG A 45 22.00 2.63 7.97
N ALA A 46 22.16 3.13 9.19
CA ALA A 46 21.71 4.46 9.55
C ALA A 46 22.58 5.52 8.82
N GLN A 47 21.96 6.34 7.99
CA GLN A 47 22.64 7.37 7.19
C GLN A 47 21.74 8.59 7.07
N ASP A 48 22.31 9.78 6.89
CA ASP A 48 21.52 10.94 6.50
C ASP A 48 20.83 10.70 5.15
N LEU A 49 19.59 11.18 5.02
CA LEU A 49 18.83 11.10 3.78
C LEU A 49 19.58 11.69 2.58
N GLN A 50 20.43 12.71 2.81
CA GLN A 50 21.19 13.36 1.76
C GLN A 50 22.42 12.55 1.33
N ASP A 51 22.88 11.61 2.18
CA ASP A 51 24.00 10.72 1.87
C ASP A 51 23.58 9.42 1.16
N VAL A 52 22.28 9.15 1.10
CA VAL A 52 21.76 7.92 0.48
C VAL A 52 21.47 8.15 -1.00
N ALA A 53 22.30 7.60 -1.89
CA ALA A 53 22.19 7.78 -3.34
C ALA A 53 21.12 6.89 -3.99
N ILE A 54 19.89 6.94 -3.48
CA ILE A 54 18.69 6.33 -4.08
C ILE A 54 17.49 7.29 -3.95
N ALA A 55 16.49 7.11 -4.79
CA ALA A 55 15.23 7.83 -4.66
C ALA A 55 14.45 7.29 -3.44
N VAL A 56 14.41 8.05 -2.36
CA VAL A 56 13.69 7.72 -1.12
C VAL A 56 12.91 8.92 -0.61
N THR A 57 11.66 8.70 -0.22
CA THR A 57 10.84 9.68 0.51
C THR A 57 10.74 9.21 1.96
N ALA A 58 11.20 10.03 2.89
CA ALA A 58 11.07 9.78 4.32
C ALA A 58 10.08 10.78 4.92
N ILE A 59 9.05 10.29 5.61
CA ILE A 59 7.98 11.09 6.20
C ILE A 59 7.98 10.80 7.71
N GLN A 60 8.14 11.83 8.53
CA GLN A 60 8.14 11.72 9.99
C GLN A 60 6.72 11.46 10.52
N GLY A 61 6.60 10.78 11.66
CA GLY A 61 5.31 10.42 12.25
C GLY A 61 4.41 11.63 12.54
N ASP A 62 4.99 12.75 12.96
CA ASP A 62 4.24 13.98 13.19
C ASP A 62 3.75 14.61 11.87
N GLU A 63 4.52 14.50 10.80
CA GLU A 63 4.08 14.92 9.46
C GLU A 63 2.93 14.08 8.94
N LEU A 64 2.98 12.74 9.14
CA LEU A 64 1.89 11.82 8.82
C LEU A 64 0.60 12.23 9.57
N THR A 65 0.70 12.45 10.87
CA THR A 65 -0.43 12.86 11.71
C THR A 65 -1.00 14.21 11.27
N ASN A 66 -0.15 15.20 11.01
CA ASN A 66 -0.56 16.53 10.58
C ASN A 66 -1.19 16.53 9.17
N ALA A 67 -0.80 15.61 8.31
CA ALA A 67 -1.35 15.43 6.97
C ALA A 67 -2.64 14.59 6.96
N GLY A 68 -3.04 13.97 8.08
CA GLY A 68 -4.17 13.04 8.16
C GLY A 68 -3.88 11.70 7.47
N ILE A 69 -2.62 11.24 7.50
CA ILE A 69 -2.18 9.95 6.96
C ILE A 69 -2.10 8.96 8.12
N ASP A 70 -3.07 8.07 8.20
CA ASP A 70 -3.25 7.11 9.29
C ASP A 70 -2.89 5.67 8.89
N SER A 71 -2.62 5.42 7.62
CA SER A 71 -2.39 4.07 7.09
C SER A 71 -1.67 4.11 5.74
N GLN A 72 -1.23 2.95 5.28
CA GLN A 72 -0.59 2.80 3.97
C GLN A 72 -1.49 3.28 2.81
N ARG A 73 -2.82 3.25 2.97
CA ARG A 73 -3.80 3.73 1.96
C ARG A 73 -3.62 5.19 1.58
N ALA A 74 -3.25 6.03 2.55
CA ALA A 74 -3.12 7.46 2.35
C ALA A 74 -1.72 7.92 1.90
N LEU A 75 -0.77 6.99 1.67
CA LEU A 75 0.60 7.30 1.25
C LEU A 75 0.71 8.10 -0.03
N SER A 76 -0.21 7.85 -0.98
CA SER A 76 -0.28 8.60 -2.23
C SER A 76 -0.47 10.11 -2.05
N MET A 77 -0.92 10.53 -0.86
CA MET A 77 -1.14 11.95 -0.57
C MET A 77 0.16 12.77 -0.48
N MET A 78 1.27 12.15 -0.04
CA MET A 78 2.56 12.82 0.16
C MET A 78 3.72 12.17 -0.60
N THR A 79 3.46 11.17 -1.43
CA THR A 79 4.51 10.46 -2.17
C THR A 79 4.18 10.48 -3.66
N PRO A 80 4.86 11.29 -4.47
CA PRO A 80 4.67 11.32 -5.92
C PRO A 80 4.95 9.96 -6.57
N ASN A 81 4.21 9.63 -7.64
CA ASN A 81 4.27 8.34 -8.35
C ASN A 81 3.95 7.12 -7.48
N VAL A 82 3.19 7.31 -6.39
CA VAL A 82 2.66 6.23 -5.58
C VAL A 82 1.14 6.25 -5.65
N VAL A 83 0.55 5.09 -5.97
CA VAL A 83 -0.90 4.85 -5.92
C VAL A 83 -1.13 3.63 -5.04
N VAL A 84 -2.15 3.65 -4.20
CA VAL A 84 -2.50 2.52 -3.36
C VAL A 84 -3.87 1.99 -3.78
N ASN A 85 -3.89 0.77 -4.24
CA ASN A 85 -5.10 0.03 -4.58
C ASN A 85 -5.63 -0.68 -3.32
N VAL A 86 -6.90 -0.46 -2.98
CA VAL A 86 -7.54 -1.07 -1.81
C VAL A 86 -8.77 -1.83 -2.27
N ASN A 87 -8.78 -3.12 -2.00
CA ASN A 87 -9.88 -4.03 -2.28
C ASN A 87 -10.15 -4.91 -1.05
N ALA A 88 -11.23 -5.64 -1.02
CA ALA A 88 -11.78 -6.44 0.07
C ALA A 88 -10.76 -7.01 1.07
N ASP A 89 -9.74 -7.67 0.57
CA ASP A 89 -8.80 -8.46 1.35
C ASP A 89 -7.33 -8.03 1.19
N TYR A 90 -7.05 -6.95 0.44
CA TYR A 90 -5.69 -6.48 0.26
C TYR A 90 -5.54 -4.96 0.07
N VAL A 91 -4.37 -4.47 0.44
CA VAL A 91 -3.87 -3.11 0.17
C VAL A 91 -2.57 -3.27 -0.63
N ALA A 92 -2.59 -2.86 -1.88
CA ALA A 92 -1.48 -3.05 -2.80
C ALA A 92 -0.93 -1.69 -3.29
N PRO A 93 0.25 -1.29 -2.83
CA PRO A 93 0.92 -0.11 -3.36
C PRO A 93 1.50 -0.36 -4.76
N TYR A 94 1.44 0.67 -5.58
CA TYR A 94 2.12 0.82 -6.86
C TYR A 94 3.10 1.97 -6.74
N ILE A 95 4.35 1.72 -7.08
CA ILE A 95 5.40 2.74 -7.10
C ILE A 95 5.88 2.87 -8.54
N ARG A 96 5.78 4.08 -9.12
CA ARG A 96 6.16 4.33 -10.52
C ARG A 96 5.46 3.38 -11.51
N GLY A 97 4.18 3.06 -11.25
CA GLY A 97 3.38 2.14 -12.07
C GLY A 97 3.67 0.65 -11.87
N VAL A 98 4.68 0.27 -11.07
CA VAL A 98 5.00 -1.13 -10.76
C VAL A 98 4.32 -1.55 -9.47
N GLY A 99 3.48 -2.57 -9.53
CA GLY A 99 2.68 -3.05 -8.41
C GLY A 99 1.98 -4.37 -8.71
N THR A 100 1.06 -4.79 -7.85
CA THR A 100 0.34 -6.06 -7.97
C THR A 100 -1.15 -5.82 -8.04
N GLN A 101 -1.80 -6.27 -9.12
CA GLN A 101 -3.24 -6.09 -9.32
C GLN A 101 -4.10 -7.02 -8.47
N TYR A 102 -3.61 -8.22 -8.22
CA TYR A 102 -4.33 -9.26 -7.48
C TYR A 102 -3.38 -9.97 -6.52
N ALA A 103 -3.81 -10.12 -5.28
CA ALA A 103 -3.07 -10.83 -4.25
C ALA A 103 -3.68 -12.22 -4.03
N ASN A 104 -2.85 -13.26 -4.10
CA ASN A 104 -3.22 -14.62 -3.73
C ASN A 104 -2.08 -15.28 -2.92
N PRO A 105 -2.34 -16.35 -2.17
CA PRO A 105 -1.32 -16.96 -1.32
C PRO A 105 -0.17 -17.62 -2.09
N GLY A 106 -0.34 -17.92 -3.37
CA GLY A 106 0.70 -18.49 -4.22
C GLY A 106 1.64 -17.46 -4.83
N LEU A 107 1.28 -16.16 -4.76
CA LEU A 107 2.00 -15.04 -5.36
C LEU A 107 2.15 -13.90 -4.36
N GLU A 108 3.24 -13.18 -4.43
CA GLU A 108 3.60 -12.10 -3.52
C GLU A 108 3.52 -10.73 -4.21
N PRO A 109 3.43 -9.61 -3.45
CA PRO A 109 3.37 -8.27 -4.04
C PRO A 109 4.68 -7.84 -4.71
N SER A 110 4.62 -6.87 -5.64
CA SER A 110 5.79 -6.26 -6.30
C SER A 110 6.45 -5.15 -5.47
N VAL A 111 5.78 -4.68 -4.42
CA VAL A 111 6.31 -3.70 -3.46
C VAL A 111 6.41 -4.35 -2.09
N GLY A 112 7.64 -4.44 -1.58
CA GLY A 112 7.91 -5.03 -0.26
C GLY A 112 7.45 -4.10 0.87
N THR A 113 6.69 -4.62 1.84
CA THR A 113 6.33 -3.89 3.06
C THR A 113 7.12 -4.46 4.24
N TYR A 114 7.72 -3.58 5.04
CA TYR A 114 8.51 -3.96 6.21
C TYR A 114 8.01 -3.19 7.43
N PHE A 115 7.81 -3.91 8.53
CA PHE A 115 7.47 -3.34 9.82
C PHE A 115 8.60 -3.59 10.80
N ASN A 116 9.27 -2.54 11.28
CA ASN A 116 10.49 -2.64 12.10
C ASN A 116 11.49 -3.67 11.55
N ASP A 117 11.84 -3.57 10.26
CA ASP A 117 12.77 -4.45 9.52
C ASP A 117 12.24 -5.86 9.17
N VAL A 118 11.10 -6.30 9.69
CA VAL A 118 10.53 -7.61 9.37
C VAL A 118 9.60 -7.52 8.15
N TYR A 119 9.84 -8.36 7.16
CA TYR A 119 9.05 -8.43 5.93
C TYR A 119 7.62 -8.89 6.19
N ILE A 120 6.65 -8.17 5.63
CA ILE A 120 5.24 -8.53 5.58
C ILE A 120 4.93 -9.06 4.18
N SER A 121 4.79 -10.38 4.06
CA SER A 121 4.69 -11.06 2.77
C SER A 121 3.35 -10.91 2.06
N ARG A 122 2.30 -10.50 2.77
CA ARG A 122 0.94 -10.44 2.21
C ARG A 122 0.43 -9.02 2.12
N ALA A 123 -0.23 -8.71 1.01
CA ALA A 123 -0.82 -7.41 0.76
C ALA A 123 -1.92 -7.04 1.78
N SER A 124 -2.54 -8.01 2.44
CA SER A 124 -3.44 -7.77 3.58
C SER A 124 -2.73 -7.09 4.77
N GLY A 125 -1.42 -7.22 4.90
CA GLY A 125 -0.64 -6.46 5.89
C GLY A 125 -0.71 -4.94 5.75
N GLY A 126 -1.06 -4.42 4.58
CA GLY A 126 -1.26 -2.99 4.34
C GLY A 126 -2.51 -2.39 5.02
N PHE A 127 -3.37 -3.21 5.63
CA PHE A 127 -4.49 -2.72 6.44
C PHE A 127 -4.07 -2.17 7.80
N MET A 128 -2.86 -2.46 8.28
CA MET A 128 -2.39 -1.97 9.57
C MET A 128 -2.37 -0.44 9.59
N SER A 129 -3.02 0.15 10.59
CA SER A 129 -2.99 1.59 10.83
C SER A 129 -1.66 2.02 11.43
N PHE A 130 -1.29 3.29 11.22
CA PHE A 130 -0.07 3.88 11.74
C PHE A 130 -0.31 4.43 13.16
N SER A 131 0.08 3.65 14.15
CA SER A 131 0.09 4.09 15.54
C SER A 131 1.52 4.12 16.05
N ASP A 132 1.91 5.20 16.75
CA ASP A 132 3.24 5.34 17.35
C ASP A 132 4.40 5.22 16.34
N VAL A 133 4.19 5.66 15.12
CA VAL A 133 5.19 5.64 14.06
C VAL A 133 6.19 6.76 14.28
N GLU A 134 7.48 6.45 14.22
CA GLU A 134 8.57 7.43 14.19
C GLU A 134 8.69 8.04 12.80
N ARG A 135 8.80 7.18 11.78
CA ARG A 135 8.88 7.59 10.38
C ARG A 135 8.48 6.45 9.44
N MET A 136 8.20 6.84 8.23
CA MET A 136 8.00 5.94 7.11
C MET A 136 8.98 6.27 6.00
N GLU A 137 9.56 5.23 5.41
CA GLU A 137 10.50 5.35 4.31
C GLU A 137 9.91 4.64 3.08
N VAL A 138 9.77 5.35 1.97
CA VAL A 138 9.34 4.80 0.67
C VAL A 138 10.52 4.80 -0.27
N LEU A 139 11.09 3.62 -0.49
CA LEU A 139 12.21 3.39 -1.41
C LEU A 139 11.63 3.11 -2.79
N LYS A 140 11.96 3.93 -3.76
CA LYS A 140 11.40 3.85 -5.11
C LYS A 140 12.34 3.13 -6.07
N GLY A 141 11.78 2.32 -6.96
CA GLY A 141 12.52 1.47 -7.87
C GLY A 141 13.07 0.19 -7.25
N PRO A 142 13.67 -0.69 -8.06
CA PRO A 142 14.07 -2.02 -7.63
C PRO A 142 15.05 -2.01 -6.45
N GLN A 143 14.74 -2.80 -5.42
CA GLN A 143 15.56 -2.97 -4.22
C GLN A 143 16.08 -4.42 -4.08
N GLY A 144 16.25 -5.14 -5.20
CA GLY A 144 16.61 -6.56 -5.23
C GLY A 144 17.87 -6.91 -4.45
N THR A 145 18.89 -6.05 -4.44
CA THR A 145 20.19 -6.34 -3.81
C THR A 145 20.11 -6.43 -2.28
N LEU A 146 19.50 -5.48 -1.59
CA LEU A 146 19.47 -5.46 -0.12
C LEU A 146 18.17 -6.06 0.46
N TYR A 147 17.03 -5.80 -0.19
CA TYR A 147 15.72 -6.25 0.29
C TYR A 147 15.29 -7.57 -0.37
N GLY A 148 15.87 -7.88 -1.53
CA GLY A 148 15.66 -9.16 -2.22
C GLY A 148 14.43 -9.18 -3.11
N ARG A 149 13.88 -10.38 -3.27
CA ARG A 149 12.73 -10.66 -4.12
C ARG A 149 11.51 -9.79 -3.78
N ASN A 150 10.61 -9.64 -4.75
CA ASN A 150 9.31 -8.98 -4.53
C ASN A 150 9.42 -7.50 -4.12
N THR A 151 10.48 -6.84 -4.60
CA THR A 151 10.74 -5.40 -4.44
C THR A 151 11.03 -4.74 -5.78
N THR A 152 10.37 -5.21 -6.85
CA THR A 152 10.53 -4.67 -8.22
C THR A 152 10.03 -3.23 -8.32
N GLY A 153 8.91 -2.89 -7.69
CA GLY A 153 8.43 -1.51 -7.60
C GLY A 153 9.16 -0.69 -6.54
N GLY A 154 9.64 -1.33 -5.49
CA GLY A 154 10.28 -0.67 -4.36
C GLY A 154 9.98 -1.31 -3.01
N ALA A 155 10.20 -0.56 -1.95
CA ALA A 155 9.90 -0.99 -0.58
C ALA A 155 9.30 0.14 0.26
N ILE A 156 8.38 -0.22 1.15
CA ILE A 156 7.81 0.66 2.17
C ILE A 156 8.25 0.13 3.53
N ARG A 157 8.89 0.98 4.31
CA ARG A 157 9.34 0.67 5.67
C ARG A 157 8.58 1.53 6.66
N ILE A 158 8.00 0.90 7.66
CA ILE A 158 7.28 1.52 8.75
C ILE A 158 8.12 1.29 10.01
N ILE A 159 8.62 2.36 10.60
CA ILE A 159 9.48 2.34 11.79
C ILE A 159 8.71 2.97 12.94
N THR A 160 8.50 2.23 14.02
CA THR A 160 7.82 2.72 15.22
C THR A 160 8.83 3.35 16.19
N LYS A 161 8.36 4.26 17.05
CA LYS A 161 9.20 4.97 18.02
C LYS A 161 9.95 4.01 18.94
N ASP A 162 11.21 4.30 19.22
CA ASP A 162 12.03 3.56 20.18
C ASP A 162 11.71 3.97 21.64
N PRO A 163 12.02 3.13 22.63
CA PRO A 163 11.93 3.48 24.03
C PRO A 163 12.86 4.65 24.40
N THR A 164 12.37 5.55 25.26
CA THR A 164 13.14 6.71 25.77
C THR A 164 13.96 6.35 27.01
N ASP A 165 15.02 7.10 27.26
CA ASP A 165 15.84 7.00 28.47
C ASP A 165 15.29 7.82 29.64
N TYR A 166 14.19 8.53 29.46
CA TYR A 166 13.41 9.25 30.45
C TYR A 166 11.96 8.80 30.42
N PHE A 167 11.26 8.99 31.54
CA PHE A 167 9.83 8.65 31.59
C PHE A 167 9.00 9.64 30.80
N GLU A 168 8.18 9.12 29.89
CA GLU A 168 7.12 9.84 29.20
C GLU A 168 5.88 8.95 29.07
N ALA A 169 4.71 9.58 29.07
CA ALA A 169 3.45 8.90 28.82
C ALA A 169 2.46 9.86 28.19
N GLY A 170 1.51 9.33 27.43
CA GLY A 170 0.44 10.13 26.86
C GLY A 170 -0.83 9.32 26.67
N VAL A 171 -1.96 10.04 26.67
CA VAL A 171 -3.27 9.49 26.35
C VAL A 171 -4.02 10.50 25.48
N GLY A 172 -4.64 10.01 24.41
CA GLY A 172 -5.45 10.79 23.50
C GLY A 172 -6.85 10.23 23.34
N VAL A 173 -7.80 11.11 23.02
CA VAL A 173 -9.17 10.75 22.61
C VAL A 173 -9.53 11.50 21.36
N THR A 174 -10.19 10.82 20.42
CA THR A 174 -10.62 11.37 19.12
C THR A 174 -12.11 11.21 18.95
N ALA A 175 -12.76 12.24 18.39
CA ALA A 175 -14.17 12.20 17.98
C ALA A 175 -14.34 12.89 16.63
N GLY A 176 -15.26 12.39 15.79
CA GLY A 176 -15.49 12.93 14.46
C GLY A 176 -16.88 12.67 13.91
N ASN A 177 -17.09 13.06 12.64
CA ASN A 177 -18.31 12.71 11.92
C ASN A 177 -18.41 11.19 11.71
N TYR A 178 -19.55 10.70 11.28
CA TYR A 178 -19.87 9.26 11.24
C TYR A 178 -19.65 8.59 12.60
N LYS A 179 -19.90 9.30 13.69
CA LYS A 179 -19.69 8.86 15.09
C LYS A 179 -18.29 8.30 15.35
N GLN A 180 -17.28 8.79 14.64
CA GLN A 180 -15.90 8.42 14.89
C GLN A 180 -15.56 8.65 16.37
N ARG A 181 -14.94 7.65 16.97
CA ARG A 181 -14.39 7.66 18.32
C ARG A 181 -13.14 6.85 18.36
N GLY A 182 -12.14 7.38 19.02
CA GLY A 182 -10.86 6.70 19.17
C GLY A 182 -10.21 7.06 20.50
N SER A 183 -9.31 6.21 20.95
CA SER A 183 -8.38 6.50 22.03
C SER A 183 -7.04 5.87 21.74
N ASP A 184 -5.98 6.57 22.10
CA ASP A 184 -4.61 6.14 21.97
C ASP A 184 -3.85 6.40 23.28
N PHE A 185 -2.84 5.59 23.54
CA PHE A 185 -1.95 5.79 24.68
C PHE A 185 -0.53 5.35 24.33
N TYR A 186 0.42 5.92 25.05
CA TYR A 186 1.79 5.40 25.13
C TYR A 186 2.37 5.61 26.50
N ILE A 187 3.32 4.75 26.86
CA ILE A 187 4.19 4.88 28.03
C ILE A 187 5.58 4.40 27.64
N SER A 188 6.59 5.18 27.96
CA SER A 188 7.98 4.91 27.62
C SER A 188 8.90 5.34 28.76
N GLY A 189 10.04 4.66 28.90
CA GLY A 189 11.06 5.06 29.86
C GLY A 189 11.92 3.91 30.36
N PRO A 190 12.84 4.22 31.29
CA PRO A 190 13.76 3.24 31.88
C PRO A 190 13.01 2.26 32.81
N LEU A 191 13.15 0.97 32.53
CA LEU A 191 12.70 -0.12 33.41
C LEU A 191 13.78 -0.53 34.41
N MET A 192 15.03 -0.43 33.98
CA MET A 192 16.26 -0.64 34.77
C MET A 192 17.35 0.30 34.25
N GLU A 193 18.52 0.31 34.87
CA GLU A 193 19.64 1.20 34.52
C GLU A 193 20.05 1.12 33.02
N ASN A 194 19.93 -0.06 32.41
CA ASN A 194 20.33 -0.32 31.01
C ASN A 194 19.23 -0.95 30.17
N LEU A 195 17.99 -0.91 30.65
CA LEU A 195 16.82 -1.46 29.93
C LEU A 195 15.72 -0.43 29.86
N ASN A 196 15.38 -0.02 28.65
CA ASN A 196 14.27 0.87 28.35
C ASN A 196 13.10 0.08 27.75
N GLY A 197 11.88 0.54 28.00
CA GLY A 197 10.67 -0.07 27.49
C GLY A 197 9.69 0.97 26.98
N ARG A 198 8.93 0.59 25.93
CA ARG A 198 7.83 1.36 25.39
C ARG A 198 6.63 0.45 25.16
N LEU A 199 5.45 0.93 25.52
CA LEU A 199 4.16 0.29 25.22
C LEU A 199 3.24 1.36 24.68
N SER A 200 2.61 1.10 23.51
CA SER A 200 1.62 1.99 22.90
C SER A 200 0.45 1.20 22.34
N GLY A 201 -0.71 1.84 22.27
CA GLY A 201 -1.90 1.20 21.70
C GLY A 201 -2.93 2.21 21.25
N GLN A 202 -3.82 1.75 20.37
CA GLN A 202 -4.91 2.55 19.80
C GLN A 202 -6.15 1.69 19.58
N ILE A 203 -7.29 2.28 19.84
CA ILE A 203 -8.61 1.77 19.46
C ILE A 203 -9.27 2.84 18.62
N GLU A 204 -9.87 2.46 17.49
CA GLU A 204 -10.62 3.38 16.64
C GLU A 204 -11.88 2.71 16.12
N GLN A 205 -13.01 3.42 16.24
CA GLN A 205 -14.31 3.01 15.72
C GLN A 205 -14.97 4.16 14.97
N ARG A 206 -15.65 3.86 13.87
CA ARG A 206 -16.41 4.81 13.06
C ARG A 206 -17.55 4.08 12.36
N ASP A 207 -18.75 4.69 12.34
CA ASP A 207 -19.87 4.18 11.54
C ASP A 207 -19.53 4.26 10.04
N GLY A 208 -20.21 3.45 9.24
CA GLY A 208 -20.08 3.45 7.79
C GLY A 208 -20.42 4.79 7.14
N TYR A 209 -19.78 5.09 6.03
CA TYR A 209 -20.11 6.26 5.21
C TYR A 209 -20.76 5.88 3.86
N VAL A 210 -21.02 4.60 3.63
CA VAL A 210 -21.80 4.10 2.49
C VAL A 210 -23.12 3.60 3.02
N ASP A 211 -24.20 4.32 2.70
CA ASP A 211 -25.55 4.06 3.22
C ASP A 211 -26.15 2.82 2.56
N HIS A 212 -26.64 1.87 3.37
CA HIS A 212 -27.31 0.67 2.88
C HIS A 212 -28.82 0.94 2.70
N VAL A 213 -29.23 1.32 1.49
CA VAL A 213 -30.60 1.79 1.22
C VAL A 213 -31.68 0.70 1.28
N ALA A 214 -31.31 -0.58 1.23
CA ALA A 214 -32.22 -1.71 1.42
C ALA A 214 -32.51 -2.02 2.89
N GLY A 215 -31.93 -1.30 3.85
CA GLY A 215 -32.19 -1.42 5.29
C GLY A 215 -31.20 -2.34 6.02
N GLY A 216 -29.98 -2.49 5.51
CA GLY A 216 -28.85 -3.12 6.17
C GLY A 216 -28.09 -2.18 7.11
N ARG A 217 -26.93 -2.60 7.57
CA ARG A 217 -25.94 -1.75 8.26
C ARG A 217 -25.12 -1.01 7.22
N ASP A 218 -24.85 0.28 7.45
CA ASP A 218 -24.02 1.08 6.57
C ASP A 218 -22.62 0.46 6.46
N MET A 219 -22.07 0.45 5.24
CA MET A 219 -20.78 -0.13 4.90
C MET A 219 -19.66 0.90 4.96
N ALA A 220 -18.44 0.45 4.84
CA ALA A 220 -17.24 1.27 4.98
C ALA A 220 -17.06 1.85 6.40
N ASP A 221 -17.53 1.11 7.40
CA ASP A 221 -17.26 1.38 8.82
C ASP A 221 -15.82 1.02 9.20
N ARG A 222 -15.39 1.37 10.41
CA ARG A 222 -14.06 1.06 10.95
C ARG A 222 -14.19 0.57 12.38
N ASP A 223 -13.54 -0.56 12.71
CA ASP A 223 -13.37 -1.08 14.06
C ASP A 223 -11.99 -1.75 14.16
N GLN A 224 -11.04 -1.06 14.80
CA GLN A 224 -9.64 -1.45 14.81
C GLN A 224 -9.02 -1.32 16.19
N PHE A 225 -8.12 -2.26 16.50
CA PHE A 225 -7.29 -2.27 17.71
C PHE A 225 -5.82 -2.53 17.33
N ILE A 226 -4.91 -1.75 17.91
CA ILE A 226 -3.46 -1.89 17.75
C ILE A 226 -2.80 -1.87 19.11
N LEU A 227 -1.77 -2.72 19.27
CA LEU A 227 -0.86 -2.72 20.41
C LEU A 227 0.57 -2.93 19.93
N HIS A 228 1.49 -2.09 20.39
CA HIS A 228 2.93 -2.21 20.16
C HIS A 228 3.69 -2.24 21.47
N SER A 229 4.77 -3.01 21.53
CA SER A 229 5.70 -2.98 22.65
C SER A 229 7.13 -3.14 22.15
N LYS A 230 8.04 -2.36 22.74
CA LYS A 230 9.48 -2.46 22.49
C LYS A 230 10.26 -2.51 23.79
N LEU A 231 11.31 -3.31 23.80
CA LEU A 231 12.35 -3.32 24.84
C LEU A 231 13.69 -3.07 24.15
N ASP A 232 14.48 -2.21 24.75
CA ASP A 232 15.84 -1.88 24.31
C ASP A 232 16.79 -2.08 25.49
N TRP A 233 17.65 -3.09 25.40
CA TRP A 233 18.54 -3.51 26.46
C TRP A 233 20.00 -3.37 26.04
N ALA A 234 20.71 -2.37 26.61
CA ALA A 234 22.14 -2.24 26.53
C ALA A 234 22.79 -3.27 27.48
N ALA A 235 22.84 -4.54 27.02
CA ALA A 235 23.30 -5.67 27.86
C ALA A 235 24.76 -5.52 28.29
N THR A 236 25.59 -4.91 27.44
CA THR A 236 26.97 -4.46 27.73
C THR A 236 27.28 -3.21 26.92
N ASP A 237 28.46 -2.61 27.11
CA ASP A 237 28.92 -1.45 26.30
C ASP A 237 29.00 -1.76 24.78
N ARG A 238 29.00 -3.03 24.39
CA ARG A 238 29.15 -3.50 23.00
C ARG A 238 27.96 -4.32 22.50
N LEU A 239 27.06 -4.75 23.37
CA LEU A 239 25.92 -5.59 23.02
C LEU A 239 24.62 -4.88 23.35
N ASN A 240 23.85 -4.62 22.33
CA ASN A 240 22.46 -4.19 22.45
C ASN A 240 21.51 -5.30 22.01
N VAL A 241 20.40 -5.48 22.72
CA VAL A 241 19.34 -6.44 22.41
C VAL A 241 18.01 -5.70 22.35
N LYS A 242 17.33 -5.76 21.20
CA LYS A 242 16.00 -5.17 21.01
C LYS A 242 14.97 -6.26 20.82
N LEU A 243 13.82 -6.12 21.48
CA LEU A 243 12.63 -6.94 21.28
C LEU A 243 11.48 -6.04 20.91
N ASP A 244 10.91 -6.25 19.72
CA ASP A 244 9.70 -5.58 19.24
C ASP A 244 8.57 -6.59 19.12
N MET A 245 7.36 -6.21 19.51
CA MET A 245 6.14 -7.01 19.33
C MET A 245 4.99 -6.11 18.95
N ASP A 246 4.14 -6.59 18.07
CA ASP A 246 2.92 -5.90 17.63
C ASP A 246 1.74 -6.86 17.52
N TRP A 247 0.55 -6.30 17.71
CA TRP A 247 -0.71 -6.97 17.51
C TRP A 247 -1.74 -6.02 16.91
N PHE A 248 -2.46 -6.48 15.90
CA PHE A 248 -3.49 -5.72 15.20
C PHE A 248 -4.74 -6.58 14.99
N GLU A 249 -5.88 -6.00 15.28
CA GLU A 249 -7.19 -6.58 14.99
C GLU A 249 -8.07 -5.58 14.26
N LYS A 250 -8.85 -6.07 13.32
CA LYS A 250 -9.83 -5.33 12.55
C LYS A 250 -11.08 -6.19 12.38
N ASP A 251 -12.26 -5.61 12.60
CA ASP A 251 -13.57 -6.26 12.43
C ASP A 251 -14.57 -5.25 11.84
N ASP A 252 -14.40 -4.96 10.55
CA ASP A 252 -15.17 -3.93 9.86
C ASP A 252 -15.38 -4.24 8.37
N ALA A 253 -16.23 -3.48 7.71
CA ALA A 253 -16.53 -3.57 6.29
C ALA A 253 -15.93 -2.41 5.48
N GLU A 254 -14.79 -1.83 5.93
CA GLU A 254 -14.21 -0.63 5.33
C GLU A 254 -13.84 -0.78 3.85
N SER A 255 -13.52 -1.99 3.40
CA SER A 255 -13.07 -2.27 2.03
C SER A 255 -14.02 -3.16 1.22
N THR A 256 -15.22 -3.43 1.70
CA THR A 256 -16.20 -4.34 1.07
C THR A 256 -17.49 -3.69 0.61
N ALA A 257 -17.56 -2.38 0.59
CA ALA A 257 -18.69 -1.65 0.00
C ALA A 257 -18.62 -1.70 -1.53
N PHE A 258 -19.04 -2.82 -2.13
CA PHE A 258 -19.03 -2.98 -3.57
C PHE A 258 -20.29 -2.40 -4.19
N GLN A 259 -20.11 -1.47 -5.10
CA GLN A 259 -21.18 -0.94 -5.94
C GLN A 259 -21.05 -1.52 -7.36
N ALA A 260 -22.17 -1.96 -7.92
CA ALA A 260 -22.21 -2.41 -9.30
C ALA A 260 -21.75 -1.31 -10.27
N LEU A 261 -20.96 -1.70 -11.27
CA LEU A 261 -20.44 -0.82 -12.31
C LEU A 261 -20.81 -1.41 -13.68
N PHE A 262 -21.84 -0.83 -14.31
CA PHE A 262 -22.31 -1.26 -15.63
C PHE A 262 -22.04 -0.18 -16.67
N PRO A 263 -20.97 -0.27 -17.46
CA PRO A 263 -20.72 0.70 -18.52
C PRO A 263 -21.85 0.64 -19.57
N GLY A 264 -22.74 1.62 -19.52
CA GLY A 264 -23.77 1.85 -20.52
C GLY A 264 -25.14 1.17 -20.33
N LEU A 265 -25.36 0.38 -19.24
CA LEU A 265 -26.64 -0.33 -19.02
C LEU A 265 -27.06 -0.43 -17.53
N PRO A 266 -27.10 0.66 -16.75
CA PRO A 266 -27.36 0.58 -15.30
C PRO A 266 -28.70 -0.05 -14.92
N GLU A 267 -29.79 0.24 -15.65
CA GLU A 267 -31.16 -0.17 -15.29
C GLU A 267 -31.55 -1.57 -15.81
N GLN A 268 -30.92 -2.05 -16.88
CA GLN A 268 -31.42 -3.22 -17.60
C GLN A 268 -30.91 -4.55 -17.01
N VAL A 269 -29.69 -4.61 -16.51
CA VAL A 269 -29.13 -5.86 -15.95
C VAL A 269 -29.66 -6.09 -14.55
N GLY A 270 -29.63 -5.09 -13.66
CA GLY A 270 -30.26 -5.20 -12.35
C GLY A 270 -31.73 -5.58 -12.41
N GLY A 271 -32.50 -4.97 -13.32
CA GLY A 271 -33.90 -5.27 -13.54
C GLY A 271 -34.16 -6.67 -14.10
N ALA A 272 -33.28 -7.21 -14.96
CA ALA A 272 -33.42 -8.56 -15.52
C ALA A 272 -33.29 -9.67 -14.47
N PHE A 273 -32.48 -9.45 -13.41
CA PHE A 273 -32.26 -10.39 -12.32
C PHE A 273 -32.95 -9.99 -11.00
N GLY A 274 -33.75 -8.90 -11.03
CA GLY A 274 -34.51 -8.43 -9.87
C GLY A 274 -33.67 -7.64 -8.84
N GLY A 275 -32.42 -7.32 -9.16
CA GLY A 275 -31.53 -6.52 -8.30
C GLY A 275 -31.74 -5.02 -8.47
N ALA A 276 -31.58 -4.24 -7.40
CA ALA A 276 -31.55 -2.79 -7.43
C ALA A 276 -30.09 -2.29 -7.54
N ILE A 277 -29.86 -1.23 -8.31
CA ILE A 277 -28.59 -0.56 -8.48
C ILE A 277 -28.74 0.88 -7.99
N GLN A 278 -27.72 1.41 -7.32
CA GLN A 278 -27.72 2.78 -6.84
C GLN A 278 -26.79 3.65 -7.70
N ASP A 279 -27.28 4.84 -8.05
CA ASP A 279 -26.50 5.85 -8.80
C ASP A 279 -25.68 6.77 -7.87
N ASP A 280 -26.05 6.89 -6.58
CA ASP A 280 -25.30 7.69 -5.63
C ASP A 280 -23.98 7.01 -5.28
N HIS A 281 -22.91 7.82 -5.17
CA HIS A 281 -21.55 7.32 -4.92
C HIS A 281 -21.40 6.67 -3.53
N HIS A 282 -22.23 7.04 -2.58
CA HIS A 282 -22.18 6.53 -1.20
C HIS A 282 -23.46 5.77 -0.80
N GLU A 283 -24.20 5.19 -1.75
CA GLU A 283 -25.32 4.31 -1.50
C GLU A 283 -25.09 2.91 -2.06
N ILE A 284 -25.55 1.88 -1.37
CA ILE A 284 -25.41 0.48 -1.76
C ILE A 284 -26.70 -0.30 -1.52
N THR A 285 -26.92 -1.34 -2.34
CA THR A 285 -28.03 -2.30 -2.19
C THR A 285 -27.57 -3.73 -2.03
N ASP A 286 -26.33 -3.94 -1.63
CA ASP A 286 -25.75 -5.23 -1.33
C ASP A 286 -26.76 -6.16 -0.57
N ASN A 287 -26.76 -7.44 -0.86
CA ASN A 287 -27.71 -8.38 -0.28
C ASN A 287 -27.34 -8.81 1.15
N ALA A 288 -26.14 -8.48 1.65
CA ALA A 288 -25.74 -8.81 3.02
C ALA A 288 -24.55 -7.96 3.54
N TYR A 289 -24.67 -7.49 4.80
CA TYR A 289 -23.54 -6.95 5.56
C TYR A 289 -22.71 -8.09 6.16
N TYR A 290 -21.43 -8.14 5.85
CA TYR A 290 -20.49 -9.06 6.46
C TYR A 290 -19.20 -8.29 6.83
N PRO A 291 -18.88 -8.18 8.13
CA PRO A 291 -17.60 -7.62 8.53
C PRO A 291 -16.47 -8.55 8.10
N ASN A 292 -15.38 -7.96 7.66
CA ASN A 292 -14.13 -8.67 7.41
C ASN A 292 -13.28 -8.63 8.68
N THR A 293 -12.93 -9.82 9.18
CA THR A 293 -12.03 -9.93 10.33
C THR A 293 -10.59 -10.11 9.86
N TYR A 294 -9.71 -9.25 10.31
CA TYR A 294 -8.29 -9.36 10.08
C TYR A 294 -7.54 -9.31 11.40
N THR A 295 -6.71 -10.31 11.64
CA THR A 295 -5.82 -10.37 12.80
C THR A 295 -4.39 -10.49 12.28
N ALA A 296 -3.51 -9.62 12.72
CA ALA A 296 -2.09 -9.69 12.40
C ALA A 296 -1.26 -9.41 13.64
N GLY A 297 -0.04 -9.91 13.64
CA GLY A 297 0.89 -9.62 14.71
C GLY A 297 2.22 -10.30 14.47
N GLY A 298 3.16 -10.01 15.32
CA GLY A 298 4.46 -10.61 15.23
C GLY A 298 5.47 -9.94 16.12
N GLY A 299 6.71 -10.12 15.77
CA GLY A 299 7.80 -9.47 16.48
C GLY A 299 9.14 -9.79 15.89
N GLN A 300 10.12 -9.10 16.38
CA GLN A 300 11.53 -9.36 16.08
C GLN A 300 12.35 -9.37 17.36
N LEU A 301 13.38 -10.19 17.33
CA LEU A 301 14.47 -10.17 18.30
C LEU A 301 15.74 -9.80 17.53
N ARG A 302 16.37 -8.69 17.91
CA ARG A 302 17.56 -8.16 17.29
C ARG A 302 18.71 -8.14 18.30
N PHE A 303 19.87 -8.62 17.88
CA PHE A 303 21.14 -8.54 18.58
C PHE A 303 22.10 -7.70 17.76
N ASP A 304 22.62 -6.64 18.33
CA ASP A 304 23.62 -5.77 17.74
C ASP A 304 24.89 -5.82 18.57
N TYR A 305 26.02 -6.18 17.95
CA TYR A 305 27.31 -6.26 18.62
C TYR A 305 28.36 -5.41 17.88
N GLU A 306 28.95 -4.47 18.63
CA GLU A 306 30.00 -3.57 18.14
C GLU A 306 31.37 -4.21 18.31
N PHE A 307 32.02 -4.56 17.17
CA PHE A 307 33.44 -4.89 17.12
C PHE A 307 34.24 -3.62 16.81
N ASP A 308 35.56 -3.69 16.96
CA ASP A 308 36.42 -2.51 16.75
C ASP A 308 36.41 -2.02 15.29
N SER A 309 36.09 -2.86 14.31
CA SER A 309 36.16 -2.55 12.88
C SER A 309 34.90 -2.88 12.09
N PHE A 310 33.92 -3.50 12.71
CA PHE A 310 32.63 -3.80 12.09
C PHE A 310 31.53 -3.96 13.13
N HIS A 311 30.32 -3.73 12.71
CA HIS A 311 29.09 -3.98 13.43
C HIS A 311 28.49 -5.31 12.95
N PHE A 312 28.05 -6.16 13.87
CA PHE A 312 27.32 -7.40 13.60
C PHE A 312 25.89 -7.27 14.09
N SER A 313 24.92 -7.61 13.22
CA SER A 313 23.51 -7.70 13.57
C SER A 313 22.98 -9.11 13.29
N ALA A 314 22.15 -9.61 14.20
CA ALA A 314 21.33 -10.80 13.99
C ALA A 314 19.88 -10.45 14.27
N VAL A 315 19.01 -10.60 13.25
CA VAL A 315 17.59 -10.26 13.34
C VAL A 315 16.75 -11.51 13.07
N SER A 316 15.97 -11.93 14.09
CA SER A 316 15.00 -13.02 13.99
C SER A 316 13.61 -12.43 13.95
N GLY A 317 12.85 -12.69 12.91
CA GLY A 317 11.50 -12.18 12.71
C GLY A 317 10.44 -13.29 12.68
N TYR A 318 9.28 -13.01 13.25
CA TYR A 318 8.07 -13.83 13.13
C TYR A 318 6.89 -12.95 12.77
N ARG A 319 6.07 -13.37 11.80
CA ARG A 319 4.82 -12.71 11.44
C ARG A 319 3.69 -13.72 11.34
N TYR A 320 2.55 -13.30 11.80
CA TYR A 320 1.27 -14.00 11.71
C TYR A 320 0.23 -13.10 11.11
N ASN A 321 -0.58 -13.61 10.20
CA ASN A 321 -1.83 -12.97 9.80
C ASN A 321 -2.94 -14.00 9.57
N LYS A 322 -4.17 -13.55 9.79
CA LYS A 322 -5.38 -14.29 9.53
C LYS A 322 -6.44 -13.33 9.01
N PHE A 323 -7.07 -13.71 7.91
CA PHE A 323 -8.19 -12.98 7.33
C PHE A 323 -9.38 -13.94 7.13
N VAL A 324 -10.56 -13.47 7.44
CA VAL A 324 -11.84 -14.10 7.12
C VAL A 324 -12.73 -13.00 6.57
N GLY A 325 -13.28 -13.20 5.38
CA GLY A 325 -14.04 -12.17 4.71
C GLY A 325 -15.14 -12.70 3.82
N HIS A 326 -16.06 -11.82 3.50
CA HIS A 326 -17.16 -12.06 2.56
C HIS A 326 -17.37 -10.79 1.73
N ALA A 327 -17.70 -10.96 0.46
CA ALA A 327 -17.98 -9.85 -0.43
C ALA A 327 -19.09 -10.25 -1.42
N ASP A 328 -20.03 -9.35 -1.59
CA ASP A 328 -20.98 -9.38 -2.69
C ASP A 328 -20.30 -8.79 -3.92
N LEU A 329 -19.94 -9.63 -4.87
CA LEU A 329 -19.18 -9.21 -6.06
C LEU A 329 -20.06 -8.67 -7.18
N ASP A 330 -21.37 -8.85 -7.13
CA ASP A 330 -22.26 -8.23 -8.11
C ASP A 330 -22.76 -6.84 -7.67
N GLY A 331 -22.64 -6.48 -6.40
CA GLY A 331 -22.97 -5.17 -5.83
C GLY A 331 -24.45 -4.81 -5.98
N THR A 332 -25.37 -5.80 -6.04
CA THR A 332 -26.80 -5.62 -6.18
C THR A 332 -27.56 -6.31 -5.05
N SER A 333 -28.85 -6.10 -4.93
CA SER A 333 -29.69 -6.79 -3.97
C SER A 333 -30.06 -8.23 -4.37
N ALA A 334 -29.64 -8.69 -5.54
CA ALA A 334 -29.89 -10.05 -6.03
C ALA A 334 -28.72 -10.99 -5.65
N PRO A 335 -28.95 -12.21 -5.21
CA PRO A 335 -27.90 -13.16 -4.84
C PRO A 335 -27.27 -13.80 -6.08
N LEU A 336 -26.61 -13.00 -6.94
CA LEU A 336 -26.06 -13.45 -8.21
C LEU A 336 -24.67 -14.05 -8.02
N PHE A 337 -23.81 -13.36 -7.26
CA PHE A 337 -22.41 -13.75 -7.12
C PHE A 337 -21.77 -13.24 -5.85
N ASP A 338 -21.61 -14.16 -4.90
CA ASP A 338 -20.95 -13.93 -3.61
C ASP A 338 -19.59 -14.61 -3.57
N SER A 339 -18.59 -13.96 -2.99
CA SER A 339 -17.31 -14.56 -2.65
C SER A 339 -17.11 -14.66 -1.14
N LYS A 340 -16.40 -15.68 -0.72
CA LYS A 340 -16.05 -15.87 0.69
C LYS A 340 -14.63 -16.38 0.86
N THR A 341 -13.81 -15.63 1.56
CA THR A 341 -12.58 -16.13 2.17
C THR A 341 -12.95 -16.79 3.50
N VAL A 342 -13.05 -18.11 3.48
CA VAL A 342 -13.35 -18.91 4.68
C VAL A 342 -12.21 -18.81 5.67
N LEU A 343 -10.98 -18.84 5.17
CA LEU A 343 -9.76 -18.67 5.95
C LEU A 343 -8.60 -18.30 5.03
N SER A 344 -7.97 -17.18 5.28
CA SER A 344 -6.61 -16.89 4.81
C SER A 344 -5.71 -16.79 6.01
N LYS A 345 -4.68 -17.65 6.09
CA LYS A 345 -3.75 -17.69 7.23
C LYS A 345 -2.32 -17.80 6.72
N THR A 346 -1.44 -16.95 7.22
CA THR A 346 -0.01 -17.01 6.90
C THR A 346 0.82 -16.91 8.18
N GLU A 347 1.83 -17.73 8.28
CA GLU A 347 2.88 -17.69 9.31
C GLU A 347 4.23 -17.66 8.61
N SER A 348 5.06 -16.68 8.94
CA SER A 348 6.41 -16.58 8.37
C SER A 348 7.46 -16.35 9.43
N TYR A 349 8.66 -16.86 9.14
CA TYR A 349 9.87 -16.76 9.95
C TYR A 349 10.99 -16.24 9.09
N SER A 350 11.76 -15.29 9.60
CA SER A 350 12.95 -14.78 8.93
C SER A 350 14.13 -14.77 9.89
N GLN A 351 15.32 -15.02 9.34
CA GLN A 351 16.58 -14.87 10.07
C GLN A 351 17.55 -14.13 9.14
N GLU A 352 18.05 -13.01 9.61
CA GLU A 352 19.10 -12.27 8.93
C GLU A 352 20.35 -12.17 9.81
N PHE A 353 21.51 -12.43 9.23
CA PHE A 353 22.80 -12.11 9.80
C PHE A 353 23.48 -11.10 8.88
N GLN A 354 23.96 -10.01 9.46
CA GLN A 354 24.59 -8.94 8.73
C GLN A 354 25.86 -8.48 9.44
N VAL A 355 26.86 -8.14 8.65
CA VAL A 355 28.08 -7.45 9.09
C VAL A 355 28.28 -6.21 8.25
N VAL A 356 28.63 -5.09 8.91
CA VAL A 356 28.81 -3.78 8.30
C VAL A 356 30.10 -3.18 8.81
N SER A 357 30.99 -2.71 7.91
CA SER A 357 32.22 -2.02 8.30
C SER A 357 31.92 -0.72 9.06
N THR A 358 32.69 -0.46 10.12
CA THR A 358 32.58 0.78 10.93
C THR A 358 33.85 1.64 10.87
N THR A 359 34.88 1.21 10.14
CA THR A 359 36.12 1.96 10.01
C THR A 359 35.94 3.11 9.03
N ASP A 360 36.50 4.26 9.37
CA ASP A 360 36.57 5.43 8.47
C ASP A 360 37.69 5.21 7.44
N SER A 361 37.37 4.41 6.42
CA SER A 361 38.29 4.05 5.34
C SER A 361 37.61 4.27 3.99
N ARG A 362 38.43 4.47 2.92
CA ARG A 362 37.92 4.60 1.54
C ARG A 362 37.12 3.40 1.06
N LEU A 363 37.26 2.26 1.72
CA LEU A 363 36.51 1.03 1.42
C LEU A 363 35.53 0.74 2.56
N GLN A 364 34.24 0.93 2.29
CA GLN A 364 33.14 0.51 3.15
C GLN A 364 32.52 -0.76 2.57
N TRP A 365 32.07 -1.66 3.42
CA TRP A 365 31.45 -2.90 2.96
C TRP A 365 30.36 -3.34 3.92
N GLN A 366 29.41 -4.08 3.37
CA GLN A 366 28.43 -4.83 4.13
C GLN A 366 28.19 -6.17 3.46
N ALA A 367 27.92 -7.20 4.25
CA ALA A 367 27.55 -8.52 3.78
C ALA A 367 26.55 -9.17 4.72
N GLY A 368 25.72 -10.04 4.19
CA GLY A 368 24.76 -10.74 5.01
C GLY A 368 24.19 -11.97 4.33
N VAL A 369 23.43 -12.71 5.12
CA VAL A 369 22.63 -13.84 4.63
C VAL A 369 21.23 -13.73 5.22
N TYR A 370 20.24 -13.88 4.36
CA TYR A 370 18.83 -13.86 4.72
C TYR A 370 18.21 -15.22 4.45
N TYR A 371 17.57 -15.78 5.47
CA TYR A 371 16.76 -16.99 5.39
C TYR A 371 15.30 -16.63 5.64
N TYR A 372 14.41 -17.20 4.84
CA TYR A 372 12.97 -17.01 4.95
C TYR A 372 12.22 -18.32 4.80
N PHE A 373 11.22 -18.51 5.67
CA PHE A 373 10.30 -19.62 5.60
C PHE A 373 8.88 -19.14 5.85
N GLU A 374 7.92 -19.59 5.03
CA GLU A 374 6.51 -19.25 5.15
C GLU A 374 5.61 -20.45 4.95
N LYS A 375 4.54 -20.51 5.72
CA LYS A 375 3.38 -21.36 5.47
C LYS A 375 2.15 -20.52 5.30
N SER A 376 1.46 -20.70 4.17
CA SER A 376 0.22 -19.99 3.87
C SER A 376 -0.87 -20.97 3.47
N ARG A 377 -2.09 -20.71 3.95
CA ARG A 377 -3.31 -21.41 3.57
C ARG A 377 -4.38 -20.39 3.22
N HIS A 378 -5.09 -20.63 2.13
CA HIS A 378 -6.20 -19.80 1.72
C HIS A 378 -7.34 -20.71 1.26
N ASP A 379 -8.43 -20.68 1.99
CA ASP A 379 -9.67 -21.39 1.70
C ASP A 379 -10.68 -20.35 1.23
N PHE A 380 -10.97 -20.35 -0.07
CA PHE A 380 -11.78 -19.35 -0.74
C PHE A 380 -12.79 -20.05 -1.65
N GLY A 381 -13.98 -19.48 -1.78
CA GLY A 381 -14.95 -20.00 -2.71
C GLY A 381 -16.06 -19.01 -3.03
N MET A 382 -16.96 -19.42 -3.90
CA MET A 382 -18.00 -18.61 -4.50
C MET A 382 -19.35 -19.33 -4.46
N ALA A 383 -20.42 -18.53 -4.38
CA ALA A 383 -21.81 -18.98 -4.39
C ALA A 383 -22.66 -17.98 -5.18
N GLY A 384 -23.91 -18.32 -5.43
CA GLY A 384 -24.89 -17.46 -6.09
C GLY A 384 -25.55 -18.08 -7.31
N ALA A 385 -26.49 -17.37 -7.89
CA ALA A 385 -27.32 -17.90 -8.98
C ALA A 385 -26.50 -18.30 -10.22
N PHE A 386 -25.39 -17.65 -10.51
CA PHE A 386 -24.49 -18.02 -11.61
C PHE A 386 -23.81 -19.37 -11.35
N ILE A 387 -23.35 -19.61 -10.14
CA ILE A 387 -22.74 -20.89 -9.73
C ILE A 387 -23.77 -22.00 -9.74
N ASP A 388 -25.01 -21.74 -9.26
CA ASP A 388 -26.12 -22.67 -9.27
C ASP A 388 -26.51 -23.09 -10.70
N ALA A 389 -26.54 -22.14 -11.61
CA ALA A 389 -26.85 -22.39 -13.01
C ALA A 389 -25.78 -23.24 -13.71
N ASP A 390 -24.51 -22.97 -13.43
CA ASP A 390 -23.39 -23.69 -14.03
C ASP A 390 -23.31 -25.15 -13.54
N LEU A 391 -23.54 -25.38 -12.25
CA LEU A 391 -23.49 -26.70 -11.64
C LEU A 391 -24.82 -27.48 -11.74
N GLY A 392 -25.93 -26.80 -12.03
CA GLY A 392 -27.27 -27.40 -12.04
C GLY A 392 -27.84 -27.74 -10.66
N PHE A 393 -27.28 -27.24 -9.57
CA PHE A 393 -27.72 -27.48 -8.20
C PHE A 393 -27.94 -26.17 -7.44
N PRO A 394 -29.20 -25.85 -7.03
CA PRO A 394 -29.48 -24.66 -6.26
C PRO A 394 -28.77 -24.66 -4.89
N GLY A 395 -28.18 -23.53 -4.53
CA GLY A 395 -27.46 -23.34 -3.27
C GLY A 395 -26.10 -24.03 -3.26
N SER A 396 -25.42 -24.07 -4.39
CA SER A 396 -24.06 -24.58 -4.50
C SER A 396 -23.02 -23.57 -3.98
N PHE A 397 -21.95 -24.08 -3.41
CA PHE A 397 -20.74 -23.36 -3.08
C PHE A 397 -19.54 -24.09 -3.67
N VAL A 398 -18.78 -23.40 -4.49
CA VAL A 398 -17.56 -23.91 -5.14
C VAL A 398 -16.36 -23.26 -4.48
N GLY A 399 -15.41 -24.07 -4.03
CA GLY A 399 -14.24 -23.54 -3.35
C GLY A 399 -12.95 -24.29 -3.61
N GLY A 400 -11.85 -23.65 -3.21
CA GLY A 400 -10.50 -24.21 -3.19
C GLY A 400 -9.80 -23.94 -1.87
N ASP A 401 -9.17 -24.97 -1.30
CA ASP A 401 -8.28 -24.86 -0.13
C ASP A 401 -6.82 -24.96 -0.62
N GLY A 402 -6.26 -23.81 -0.98
CA GLY A 402 -4.88 -23.69 -1.44
C GLY A 402 -3.91 -23.55 -0.28
N ARG A 403 -2.77 -24.24 -0.37
CA ARG A 403 -1.68 -24.19 0.61
C ARG A 403 -0.36 -24.03 -0.11
N VAL A 404 0.50 -23.15 0.42
CA VAL A 404 1.86 -22.97 -0.11
C VAL A 404 2.85 -22.87 1.04
N ASP A 405 3.95 -23.61 0.89
CA ASP A 405 5.15 -23.49 1.71
C ASP A 405 6.24 -22.83 0.87
N ILE A 406 6.90 -21.79 1.40
CA ILE A 406 7.97 -21.06 0.73
C ILE A 406 9.22 -21.17 1.59
N THR A 407 10.35 -21.48 0.97
CA THR A 407 11.68 -21.46 1.60
C THR A 407 12.63 -20.68 0.71
N SER A 408 13.36 -19.71 1.26
CA SER A 408 14.32 -18.90 0.50
C SER A 408 15.59 -18.68 1.31
N LEU A 409 16.74 -18.77 0.64
CA LEU A 409 18.06 -18.45 1.17
C LEU A 409 18.76 -17.47 0.24
N ALA A 410 19.26 -16.36 0.81
CA ALA A 410 19.84 -15.32 -0.02
C ALA A 410 21.06 -14.65 0.63
N PRO A 411 22.29 -15.06 0.30
CA PRO A 411 23.50 -14.28 0.59
C PRO A 411 23.54 -13.01 -0.26
N TYR A 412 24.02 -11.93 0.34
CA TYR A 412 24.19 -10.63 -0.32
C TYR A 412 25.43 -9.91 0.19
N GLY A 413 25.91 -8.96 -0.62
CA GLY A 413 26.99 -8.09 -0.23
C GLY A 413 27.01 -6.81 -1.04
N GLN A 414 27.60 -5.79 -0.46
CA GLN A 414 27.80 -4.48 -1.10
C GLN A 414 29.14 -3.91 -0.66
N ILE A 415 29.85 -3.35 -1.60
CA ILE A 415 31.07 -2.57 -1.34
C ILE A 415 30.87 -1.15 -1.86
N THR A 416 31.38 -0.18 -1.12
CA THR A 416 31.42 1.22 -1.51
C THR A 416 32.85 1.69 -1.42
N TYR A 417 33.36 2.29 -2.48
CA TYR A 417 34.75 2.73 -2.60
C TYR A 417 34.85 4.20 -3.00
N ASP A 418 35.45 5.01 -2.15
CA ASP A 418 35.77 6.42 -2.42
C ASP A 418 36.95 6.48 -3.39
N ILE A 419 36.68 6.65 -4.70
CA ILE A 419 37.68 6.81 -5.74
C ILE A 419 38.51 8.07 -5.45
N THR A 420 37.81 9.15 -5.13
CA THR A 420 38.35 10.43 -4.64
C THR A 420 37.48 10.92 -3.50
N ASP A 421 37.78 12.06 -2.91
CA ASP A 421 36.92 12.71 -1.90
C ASP A 421 35.55 13.16 -2.46
N GLU A 422 35.41 13.25 -3.80
CA GLU A 422 34.18 13.66 -4.48
C GLU A 422 33.45 12.48 -5.17
N TRP A 423 34.17 11.41 -5.56
CA TRP A 423 33.63 10.31 -6.35
C TRP A 423 33.59 9.00 -5.56
N GLU A 424 32.44 8.41 -5.50
CA GLU A 424 32.16 7.15 -4.83
C GLU A 424 31.58 6.13 -5.82
N LEU A 425 32.05 4.90 -5.80
CA LEU A 425 31.54 3.76 -6.54
C LEU A 425 30.98 2.73 -5.59
N MET A 426 29.72 2.35 -5.77
CA MET A 426 29.08 1.25 -5.06
C MET A 426 28.82 0.08 -6.01
N LEU A 427 29.14 -1.14 -5.55
CA LEU A 427 28.83 -2.39 -6.22
C LEU A 427 28.10 -3.31 -5.23
N GLY A 428 26.93 -3.78 -5.60
CA GLY A 428 26.14 -4.68 -4.80
C GLY A 428 25.73 -5.93 -5.57
N LEU A 429 25.55 -7.02 -4.86
CA LEU A 429 25.13 -8.31 -5.42
C LEU A 429 24.36 -9.12 -4.40
N ARG A 430 23.26 -9.74 -4.84
CA ARG A 430 22.52 -10.74 -4.08
C ARG A 430 22.24 -11.95 -4.95
N TYR A 431 22.45 -13.12 -4.38
CA TYR A 431 22.00 -14.38 -4.96
C TYR A 431 20.84 -14.91 -4.13
N THR A 432 19.72 -15.22 -4.77
CA THR A 432 18.53 -15.77 -4.13
C THR A 432 18.26 -17.16 -4.67
N ASP A 433 18.05 -18.12 -3.77
CA ASP A 433 17.56 -19.48 -4.07
C ASP A 433 16.25 -19.69 -3.32
N GLU A 434 15.17 -19.96 -4.05
CA GLU A 434 13.82 -20.08 -3.52
C GLU A 434 13.12 -21.34 -4.01
N GLU A 435 12.42 -22.01 -3.10
CA GLU A 435 11.56 -23.14 -3.38
C GLU A 435 10.14 -22.85 -2.89
N LYS A 436 9.13 -23.12 -3.74
CA LYS A 436 7.71 -23.08 -3.40
C LYS A 436 7.07 -24.45 -3.62
N LYS A 437 6.31 -24.92 -2.62
CA LYS A 437 5.51 -26.15 -2.71
C LYS A 437 4.05 -25.80 -2.50
N ALA A 438 3.20 -26.24 -3.42
CA ALA A 438 1.77 -25.91 -3.42
C ALA A 438 0.89 -27.14 -3.44
N LYS A 439 -0.26 -27.05 -2.78
CA LYS A 439 -1.35 -28.02 -2.82
C LYS A 439 -2.66 -27.28 -2.96
N ASN A 440 -3.66 -27.91 -3.59
CA ASN A 440 -5.02 -27.39 -3.69
C ASN A 440 -6.02 -28.51 -3.56
N ASP A 441 -7.03 -28.31 -2.71
CA ASP A 441 -8.19 -29.18 -2.62
C ASP A 441 -9.38 -28.42 -3.20
N PHE A 442 -9.81 -28.78 -4.41
CA PHE A 442 -11.04 -28.26 -4.99
C PHE A 442 -12.24 -28.98 -4.35
N TYR A 443 -13.31 -28.25 -4.02
CA TYR A 443 -14.50 -28.84 -3.46
C TYR A 443 -15.79 -28.14 -3.89
N VAL A 444 -16.88 -28.92 -3.94
CA VAL A 444 -18.24 -28.41 -4.09
C VAL A 444 -19.04 -28.85 -2.86
N THR A 445 -19.79 -27.94 -2.28
CA THR A 445 -20.69 -28.20 -1.16
C THR A 445 -22.03 -27.52 -1.39
N THR A 446 -23.10 -27.97 -0.70
CA THR A 446 -24.37 -27.23 -0.73
C THR A 446 -24.39 -26.14 0.32
N VAL A 447 -24.85 -24.96 -0.06
CA VAL A 447 -25.09 -23.85 0.85
C VAL A 447 -26.44 -24.05 1.54
N GLY A 448 -26.47 -24.17 2.85
CA GLY A 448 -27.64 -23.70 3.60
C GLY A 448 -27.43 -22.21 3.85
N SER A 449 -28.44 -21.51 4.29
CA SER A 449 -28.50 -20.06 4.47
C SER A 449 -27.31 -19.37 5.23
N ARG A 450 -26.28 -20.11 5.59
CA ARG A 450 -24.98 -19.63 6.11
C ARG A 450 -23.90 -20.65 5.74
N ILE A 451 -22.84 -20.18 5.09
CA ILE A 451 -21.66 -20.98 4.78
C ILE A 451 -20.98 -21.38 6.10
N THR A 452 -21.12 -22.64 6.49
CA THR A 452 -20.45 -23.18 7.68
C THR A 452 -19.36 -24.16 7.24
N PRO A 453 -18.17 -24.13 7.85
CA PRO A 453 -17.03 -24.97 7.45
C PRO A 453 -17.19 -26.48 7.70
N ASN A 454 -18.30 -26.96 8.27
CA ASN A 454 -18.48 -28.33 8.71
C ASN A 454 -19.52 -29.15 7.91
N ARG A 455 -19.72 -28.81 6.61
CA ARG A 455 -20.65 -29.64 5.80
C ARG A 455 -19.90 -30.68 4.99
N PRO A 456 -20.49 -31.87 4.78
CA PRO A 456 -19.89 -32.84 3.88
C PRO A 456 -19.84 -32.29 2.47
N ASN A 457 -18.66 -32.34 1.84
CA ASN A 457 -18.48 -31.98 0.43
C ASN A 457 -19.27 -32.97 -0.45
N ILE A 458 -19.92 -32.44 -1.48
CA ILE A 458 -20.56 -33.24 -2.52
C ILE A 458 -19.48 -33.84 -3.43
N MET A 459 -18.44 -33.04 -3.71
CA MET A 459 -17.31 -33.42 -4.50
C MET A 459 -16.05 -32.83 -3.88
N THR A 460 -14.97 -33.59 -3.91
CA THR A 460 -13.64 -33.08 -3.56
C THR A 460 -12.63 -33.69 -4.50
N GLU A 461 -11.79 -32.85 -5.08
CA GLU A 461 -10.65 -33.25 -5.89
C GLU A 461 -9.36 -32.76 -5.22
N HIS A 462 -8.48 -33.69 -4.92
CA HIS A 462 -7.16 -33.40 -4.36
C HIS A 462 -6.16 -33.25 -5.49
N VAL A 463 -5.62 -32.04 -5.66
CA VAL A 463 -4.54 -31.79 -6.60
C VAL A 463 -3.20 -32.18 -5.94
N PRO A 464 -2.36 -32.98 -6.61
CA PRO A 464 -1.06 -33.37 -6.08
C PRO A 464 -0.19 -32.14 -5.76
N GLU A 465 0.82 -32.36 -4.89
CA GLU A 465 1.81 -31.32 -4.59
C GLU A 465 2.60 -30.93 -5.84
N GLU A 466 2.59 -29.65 -6.15
CA GLU A 466 3.41 -29.06 -7.19
C GLU A 466 4.59 -28.31 -6.55
N LYS A 467 5.72 -28.28 -7.26
CA LYS A 467 6.96 -27.64 -6.80
C LYS A 467 7.55 -26.74 -7.88
N LEU A 468 7.92 -25.52 -7.48
CA LEU A 468 8.69 -24.58 -8.30
C LEU A 468 9.96 -24.17 -7.56
N SER A 469 11.03 -23.90 -8.30
CA SER A 469 12.27 -23.37 -7.76
C SER A 469 12.75 -22.22 -8.64
N PHE A 470 13.19 -21.14 -8.00
CA PHE A 470 13.71 -19.94 -8.66
C PHE A 470 15.09 -19.63 -8.13
N THR A 471 15.99 -19.26 -9.02
CA THR A 471 17.32 -18.75 -8.65
C THR A 471 17.56 -17.46 -9.40
N GLU A 472 17.99 -16.40 -8.69
CA GLU A 472 18.20 -15.10 -9.33
C GLU A 472 19.41 -14.39 -8.74
N LEU A 473 20.11 -13.64 -9.61
CA LEU A 473 21.25 -12.82 -9.26
C LEU A 473 20.93 -11.35 -9.52
N ASN A 474 20.87 -10.53 -8.47
CA ASN A 474 20.48 -9.12 -8.55
C ASN A 474 21.70 -8.21 -8.35
N PRO A 475 22.34 -7.75 -9.42
CA PRO A 475 23.42 -6.78 -9.34
C PRO A 475 22.89 -5.36 -9.11
N LYS A 476 23.74 -4.53 -8.51
CA LYS A 476 23.57 -3.07 -8.43
C LYS A 476 24.91 -2.40 -8.62
N VAL A 477 24.93 -1.38 -9.48
CA VAL A 477 26.10 -0.53 -9.69
C VAL A 477 25.64 0.92 -9.53
N MET A 478 26.38 1.71 -8.78
CA MET A 478 26.07 3.11 -8.57
C MET A 478 27.35 3.93 -8.54
N LEU A 479 27.32 5.06 -9.20
CA LEU A 479 28.37 6.07 -9.17
C LEU A 479 27.81 7.38 -8.64
N SER A 480 28.39 7.89 -7.57
CA SER A 480 28.00 9.16 -6.95
C SER A 480 29.11 10.20 -7.11
N TRP A 481 28.70 11.43 -7.29
CA TRP A 481 29.59 12.60 -7.33
C TRP A 481 29.11 13.67 -6.38
N ARG A 482 29.99 14.07 -5.45
CA ARG A 482 29.75 15.10 -4.45
C ARG A 482 30.68 16.29 -4.68
N PRO A 483 30.31 17.24 -5.57
CA PRO A 483 31.12 18.44 -5.82
C PRO A 483 31.21 19.36 -4.61
N SER A 484 30.32 19.25 -3.66
CA SER A 484 30.33 19.93 -2.37
C SER A 484 29.54 19.08 -1.31
N SER A 485 29.64 19.48 -0.05
CA SER A 485 28.84 18.89 1.02
C SER A 485 27.32 18.97 0.79
N ASP A 486 26.87 19.97 0.04
CA ASP A 486 25.45 20.32 -0.12
C ASP A 486 24.84 19.72 -1.40
N ILE A 487 25.65 19.05 -2.24
CA ILE A 487 25.22 18.54 -3.54
C ILE A 487 25.76 17.12 -3.76
N MET A 488 24.88 16.18 -4.03
CA MET A 488 25.20 14.86 -4.55
C MET A 488 24.42 14.59 -5.84
N LEU A 489 25.13 14.15 -6.87
CA LEU A 489 24.55 13.58 -8.09
C LEU A 489 24.89 12.10 -8.15
N TYR A 490 23.98 11.26 -8.62
CA TYR A 490 24.26 9.85 -8.79
C TYR A 490 23.66 9.26 -10.06
N ALA A 491 24.28 8.19 -10.54
CA ALA A 491 23.76 7.35 -11.60
C ALA A 491 23.76 5.90 -11.11
N SER A 492 22.68 5.17 -11.33
CA SER A 492 22.58 3.77 -10.91
C SER A 492 22.01 2.88 -11.99
N TYR A 493 22.48 1.62 -11.97
CA TYR A 493 21.92 0.46 -12.64
C TYR A 493 21.56 -0.57 -11.59
N SER A 494 20.38 -1.15 -11.65
CA SER A 494 19.97 -2.21 -10.74
C SER A 494 18.97 -3.15 -11.38
N GLU A 495 19.06 -4.42 -11.00
CA GLU A 495 18.09 -5.44 -11.36
C GLU A 495 17.32 -5.90 -10.15
N GLY A 496 16.07 -6.32 -10.39
CA GLY A 496 15.19 -6.92 -9.40
C GLY A 496 14.31 -7.97 -10.02
N PHE A 497 13.70 -8.81 -9.19
CA PHE A 497 12.74 -9.79 -9.65
C PHE A 497 11.58 -9.93 -8.67
N LYS A 498 10.44 -10.34 -9.24
CA LYS A 498 9.30 -10.84 -8.49
C LYS A 498 9.21 -12.33 -8.72
N SER A 499 9.17 -13.09 -7.64
CA SER A 499 9.08 -14.53 -7.71
C SER A 499 7.84 -14.98 -8.48
N GLY A 500 7.99 -16.02 -9.26
CA GLY A 500 6.89 -16.79 -9.78
C GLY A 500 6.16 -17.54 -8.67
N GLY A 501 5.18 -18.35 -9.02
CA GLY A 501 4.42 -19.11 -8.05
C GLY A 501 3.21 -19.80 -8.63
N PHE A 502 2.13 -19.84 -7.87
CA PHE A 502 0.95 -20.62 -8.17
C PHE A 502 -0.31 -19.77 -8.05
N ASN A 503 -1.26 -19.95 -8.96
CA ASN A 503 -2.61 -19.42 -8.79
C ASN A 503 -3.37 -20.25 -7.76
N LEU A 504 -3.52 -19.74 -6.53
CA LEU A 504 -4.15 -20.41 -5.39
C LEU A 504 -5.03 -19.44 -4.58
N PRO A 505 -6.16 -19.92 -4.02
CA PRO A 505 -6.74 -21.22 -4.28
C PRO A 505 -7.33 -21.29 -5.68
N GLN A 506 -7.43 -22.49 -6.22
CA GLN A 506 -8.09 -22.70 -7.49
C GLN A 506 -9.48 -23.31 -7.23
N PRO A 507 -10.56 -22.53 -7.32
CA PRO A 507 -11.92 -23.02 -7.14
C PRO A 507 -12.45 -23.68 -8.44
N ALA A 508 -11.62 -24.48 -9.08
CA ALA A 508 -11.91 -25.26 -10.28
C ALA A 508 -11.14 -26.59 -10.24
N PRO A 509 -11.68 -27.67 -10.83
CA PRO A 509 -10.95 -28.93 -10.95
C PRO A 509 -9.76 -28.77 -11.89
N GLY A 510 -8.73 -29.59 -11.68
CA GLY A 510 -7.53 -29.66 -12.54
C GLY A 510 -6.25 -29.25 -11.86
N ALA A 511 -5.16 -29.21 -12.65
CA ALA A 511 -3.82 -28.88 -12.16
C ALA A 511 -3.70 -27.42 -11.73
N ILE A 512 -2.87 -27.18 -10.71
CA ILE A 512 -2.54 -25.81 -10.26
C ILE A 512 -1.79 -25.10 -11.39
N THR A 513 -2.26 -23.91 -11.79
CA THR A 513 -1.57 -23.11 -12.81
C THR A 513 -0.35 -22.42 -12.21
N GLN A 514 0.78 -22.51 -12.91
CA GLN A 514 2.05 -21.92 -12.52
C GLN A 514 2.24 -20.55 -13.16
N VAL A 515 3.03 -19.72 -12.52
CA VAL A 515 3.42 -18.38 -12.97
C VAL A 515 4.92 -18.27 -12.86
N GLU A 516 5.59 -17.86 -13.94
CA GLU A 516 7.02 -17.63 -13.97
C GLU A 516 7.40 -16.32 -13.28
N GLN A 517 8.67 -16.11 -12.99
CA GLN A 517 9.17 -14.88 -12.41
C GLN A 517 9.03 -13.68 -13.37
N GLU A 518 8.91 -12.48 -12.80
CA GLU A 518 8.93 -11.19 -13.50
C GLU A 518 10.26 -10.51 -13.21
N LEU A 519 10.90 -9.95 -14.22
CA LEU A 519 12.19 -9.27 -14.10
C LEU A 519 12.03 -7.77 -14.33
N ILE A 520 12.89 -6.99 -13.70
CA ILE A 520 12.99 -5.55 -13.92
C ILE A 520 14.43 -5.09 -13.98
N THR A 521 14.75 -4.34 -15.03
CA THR A 521 16.01 -3.61 -15.17
C THR A 521 15.75 -2.12 -15.02
N SER A 522 16.54 -1.45 -14.18
CA SER A 522 16.37 -0.02 -13.85
C SER A 522 17.63 0.77 -14.12
N TYR A 523 17.45 1.92 -14.77
CA TYR A 523 18.44 2.98 -14.95
C TYR A 523 17.92 4.24 -14.29
N GLU A 524 18.69 4.85 -13.36
CA GLU A 524 18.28 6.05 -12.65
C GLU A 524 19.41 7.07 -12.60
N LEU A 525 19.07 8.34 -12.82
CA LEU A 525 19.90 9.50 -12.54
C LEU A 525 19.21 10.34 -11.47
N GLY A 526 19.88 10.65 -10.38
CA GLY A 526 19.30 11.42 -9.31
C GLY A 526 20.21 12.50 -8.77
N TRP A 527 19.61 13.37 -7.97
CA TRP A 527 20.30 14.44 -7.26
C TRP A 527 19.75 14.58 -5.84
N LYS A 528 20.63 14.96 -4.93
CA LYS A 528 20.32 15.35 -3.55
C LYS A 528 20.97 16.70 -3.31
N THR A 529 20.20 17.67 -2.86
CA THR A 529 20.73 18.99 -2.55
C THR A 529 20.11 19.52 -1.26
N GLU A 530 20.97 20.09 -0.39
CA GLU A 530 20.52 20.72 0.83
C GLU A 530 21.30 22.01 1.08
N PHE A 531 20.61 23.15 1.06
CA PHE A 531 21.17 24.48 1.27
C PHE A 531 20.47 25.15 2.44
N ASN A 532 21.06 25.19 3.62
CA ASN A 532 20.53 25.85 4.82
C ASN A 532 19.02 25.62 5.06
N ARG A 533 18.17 26.27 4.25
CA ARG A 533 16.71 26.29 4.37
C ARG A 533 15.99 25.51 3.28
N LEU A 534 16.70 24.99 2.31
CA LEU A 534 16.13 24.33 1.13
C LEU A 534 16.72 22.93 0.95
N ARG A 535 15.88 21.93 0.95
CA ARG A 535 16.20 20.58 0.51
C ARG A 535 15.46 20.32 -0.80
N PHE A 536 16.18 19.92 -1.84
CA PHE A 536 15.62 19.63 -3.15
C PHE A 536 16.25 18.37 -3.73
N ASN A 537 15.50 17.29 -3.74
CA ASN A 537 15.90 15.97 -4.22
C ASN A 537 15.07 15.57 -5.42
N GLY A 538 15.61 14.71 -6.29
CA GLY A 538 14.84 14.18 -7.40
C GLY A 538 15.58 13.10 -8.17
N ALA A 539 14.85 12.49 -9.11
CA ALA A 539 15.36 11.43 -9.97
C ALA A 539 14.68 11.44 -11.34
N ILE A 540 15.40 10.96 -12.33
CA ILE A 540 14.92 10.60 -13.66
C ILE A 540 15.18 9.10 -13.81
N PHE A 541 14.19 8.33 -14.25
CA PHE A 541 14.27 6.88 -14.29
C PHE A 541 13.72 6.29 -15.58
N TYR A 542 14.26 5.12 -15.93
CA TYR A 542 13.78 4.27 -17.02
C TYR A 542 13.82 2.80 -16.55
N TYR A 543 12.71 2.08 -16.74
CA TYR A 543 12.58 0.68 -16.38
C TYR A 543 12.17 -0.14 -17.60
N GLU A 544 12.78 -1.31 -17.72
CA GLU A 544 12.39 -2.38 -18.61
C GLU A 544 11.85 -3.54 -17.74
N LEU A 545 10.60 -3.93 -17.97
CA LEU A 545 9.96 -5.06 -17.31
C LEU A 545 9.81 -6.19 -18.32
N GLU A 546 10.21 -7.38 -17.94
CA GLU A 546 10.11 -8.60 -18.73
C GLU A 546 9.23 -9.62 -18.00
N ASP A 547 8.47 -10.41 -18.78
CA ASP A 547 7.56 -11.44 -18.28
C ASP A 547 6.57 -10.95 -17.20
N LEU A 548 5.99 -9.76 -17.41
CA LEU A 548 5.12 -9.07 -16.47
C LEU A 548 3.95 -9.96 -16.03
N GLN A 549 3.74 -10.07 -14.72
CA GLN A 549 2.66 -10.84 -14.11
C GLN A 549 1.35 -10.02 -14.12
N LEU A 550 0.44 -10.33 -15.03
CA LEU A 550 -0.83 -9.64 -15.19
C LEU A 550 -2.02 -10.47 -14.70
N GLN A 551 -2.99 -9.75 -14.13
CA GLN A 551 -4.29 -10.31 -13.76
C GLN A 551 -5.12 -10.59 -15.02
N VAL A 552 -5.70 -11.78 -15.06
CA VAL A 552 -6.67 -12.22 -16.06
C VAL A 552 -7.88 -12.79 -15.33
N THR A 553 -9.07 -12.37 -15.70
CA THR A 553 -10.32 -12.89 -15.12
C THR A 553 -11.05 -13.73 -16.14
N ASP A 554 -11.35 -14.99 -15.81
CA ASP A 554 -12.07 -15.90 -16.71
C ASP A 554 -13.51 -15.43 -16.90
N ALA A 555 -13.93 -15.26 -18.15
CA ALA A 555 -15.28 -14.82 -18.50
C ALA A 555 -16.38 -15.82 -18.11
N SER A 556 -16.06 -17.10 -18.02
CA SER A 556 -17.05 -18.18 -17.79
C SER A 556 -17.36 -18.37 -16.30
N GLY A 557 -16.48 -17.95 -15.38
CA GLY A 557 -16.67 -18.24 -13.95
C GLY A 557 -16.18 -17.17 -12.99
N GLY A 558 -15.73 -15.99 -13.49
CA GLY A 558 -15.22 -14.93 -12.61
C GLY A 558 -13.94 -15.29 -11.84
N ILE A 559 -13.27 -16.38 -12.23
CA ILE A 559 -12.02 -16.81 -11.60
C ILE A 559 -10.89 -15.91 -12.05
N THR A 560 -10.28 -15.23 -11.10
CA THR A 560 -9.11 -14.39 -11.34
C THR A 560 -7.83 -15.19 -11.21
N SER A 561 -6.95 -15.10 -12.20
CA SER A 561 -5.63 -15.72 -12.21
C SER A 561 -4.56 -14.71 -12.62
N ILE A 562 -3.30 -15.02 -12.36
CA ILE A 562 -2.15 -14.28 -12.86
C ILE A 562 -1.47 -15.10 -13.96
N ARG A 563 -1.04 -14.42 -15.01
CA ARG A 563 -0.24 -15.00 -16.11
C ARG A 563 0.91 -14.08 -16.46
N ASN A 564 2.00 -14.64 -16.94
CA ASN A 564 3.06 -13.85 -17.57
C ASN A 564 2.55 -13.39 -18.94
N ALA A 565 2.65 -12.10 -19.21
CA ALA A 565 1.91 -11.50 -20.32
C ALA A 565 2.74 -10.59 -21.23
N GLY A 566 4.09 -10.66 -21.14
CA GLY A 566 5.01 -9.90 -21.99
C GLY A 566 5.64 -8.71 -21.27
N ASP A 567 6.09 -7.72 -22.02
CA ASP A 567 7.00 -6.68 -21.57
C ASP A 567 6.30 -5.35 -21.37
N ALA A 568 6.93 -4.46 -20.59
CA ALA A 568 6.48 -3.07 -20.45
C ALA A 568 7.66 -2.13 -20.18
N ASP A 569 7.49 -0.89 -20.62
CA ASP A 569 8.43 0.19 -20.37
C ASP A 569 7.83 1.23 -19.42
N VAL A 570 8.65 1.74 -18.51
CA VAL A 570 8.29 2.84 -17.62
C VAL A 570 9.40 3.88 -17.65
N LYS A 571 9.07 5.14 -17.90
CA LYS A 571 10.01 6.26 -17.79
C LYS A 571 9.37 7.42 -17.06
N GLY A 572 10.18 8.22 -16.37
CA GLY A 572 9.64 9.33 -15.64
C GLY A 572 10.69 10.19 -14.96
N ALA A 573 10.19 11.22 -14.30
CA ALA A 573 10.95 12.11 -13.45
C ALA A 573 10.13 12.48 -12.22
N GLU A 574 10.81 12.68 -11.10
CA GLU A 574 10.18 13.12 -9.87
C GLU A 574 11.08 13.99 -9.05
N PHE A 575 10.48 14.82 -8.21
CA PHE A 575 11.21 15.61 -7.24
C PHE A 575 10.42 15.77 -5.94
N ASP A 576 11.16 16.09 -4.89
CA ASP A 576 10.68 16.47 -3.58
C ASP A 576 11.43 17.69 -3.08
N LEU A 577 10.71 18.68 -2.55
CA LEU A 577 11.23 19.96 -2.10
C LEU A 577 10.69 20.27 -0.71
N VAL A 578 11.59 20.64 0.21
CA VAL A 578 11.25 21.19 1.53
C VAL A 578 11.96 22.53 1.69
N TYR A 579 11.21 23.55 2.07
CA TYR A 579 11.73 24.92 2.24
C TYR A 579 11.26 25.53 3.55
N ALA A 580 12.20 25.81 4.45
CA ALA A 580 11.98 26.59 5.67
C ALA A 580 11.90 28.09 5.30
N ALA A 581 10.73 28.55 4.85
CA ALA A 581 10.52 29.92 4.38
C ALA A 581 10.79 30.96 5.49
N THR A 582 10.39 30.63 6.71
CA THR A 582 10.72 31.39 7.94
C THR A 582 10.97 30.39 9.07
N GLU A 583 11.32 30.87 10.27
CA GLU A 583 11.40 30.03 11.49
C GLU A 583 10.10 29.31 11.83
N ASN A 584 8.99 29.84 11.37
CA ASN A 584 7.64 29.38 11.72
C ASN A 584 6.90 28.78 10.52
N LEU A 585 7.40 28.90 9.29
CA LEU A 585 6.74 28.45 8.08
C LEU A 585 7.62 27.47 7.29
N MET A 586 7.16 26.22 7.26
CA MET A 586 7.70 25.16 6.44
C MET A 586 6.81 24.92 5.23
N LEU A 587 7.37 24.91 4.05
CA LEU A 587 6.70 24.59 2.80
C LEU A 587 7.29 23.28 2.22
N GLY A 588 6.44 22.42 1.70
CA GLY A 588 6.83 21.21 1.00
C GLY A 588 6.11 21.12 -0.34
N ALA A 589 6.78 20.58 -1.34
CA ALA A 589 6.20 20.27 -2.63
C ALA A 589 6.83 19.02 -3.21
N GLY A 590 6.04 18.18 -3.84
CA GLY A 590 6.55 17.06 -4.62
C GLY A 590 5.75 16.89 -5.88
N ALA A 591 6.40 16.47 -6.96
CA ALA A 591 5.73 16.10 -8.19
C ALA A 591 6.44 14.91 -8.86
N GLY A 592 5.65 14.11 -9.55
CA GLY A 592 6.12 12.99 -10.34
C GLY A 592 5.38 12.94 -11.67
N TRP A 593 6.15 12.88 -12.74
CA TRP A 593 5.68 12.58 -14.07
C TRP A 593 6.17 11.21 -14.50
N GLN A 594 5.29 10.42 -15.10
CA GLN A 594 5.64 9.12 -15.65
C GLN A 594 4.85 8.80 -16.92
N GLU A 595 5.44 8.00 -17.77
CA GLU A 595 4.82 7.38 -18.92
C GLU A 595 5.09 5.89 -18.86
N THR A 596 4.03 5.09 -18.90
CA THR A 596 4.09 3.62 -18.84
C THR A 596 3.44 3.06 -20.08
N LYS A 597 4.01 2.02 -20.68
CA LYS A 597 3.46 1.39 -21.88
C LYS A 597 3.68 -0.11 -21.86
N PHE A 598 2.61 -0.86 -22.15
CA PHE A 598 2.77 -2.25 -22.52
C PHE A 598 3.51 -2.37 -23.84
N GLY A 599 4.46 -3.30 -23.91
CA GLY A 599 5.08 -3.78 -25.13
C GLY A 599 4.15 -4.75 -25.89
N ASP A 600 4.70 -5.80 -26.46
CA ASP A 600 3.94 -6.76 -27.24
C ASP A 600 3.32 -7.84 -26.36
N VAL A 601 2.07 -7.64 -25.95
CA VAL A 601 1.28 -8.55 -25.13
C VAL A 601 0.13 -9.12 -25.99
N ALA A 602 0.43 -10.10 -26.81
CA ALA A 602 -0.48 -10.61 -27.87
C ALA A 602 -1.79 -11.22 -27.35
N ASN A 603 -1.78 -11.78 -26.13
CA ASN A 603 -2.92 -12.45 -25.51
C ASN A 603 -3.50 -11.64 -24.34
N GLY A 604 -3.50 -10.32 -24.46
CA GLY A 604 -4.07 -9.44 -23.46
C GLY A 604 -5.59 -9.56 -23.41
N GLN A 605 -6.14 -9.44 -22.21
CA GLN A 605 -7.59 -9.49 -21.98
C GLN A 605 -8.22 -8.12 -22.12
N TYR A 606 -9.35 -8.05 -22.80
CA TYR A 606 -10.22 -6.88 -22.91
C TYR A 606 -11.62 -7.23 -22.46
N PHE A 607 -12.24 -6.35 -21.70
CA PHE A 607 -13.64 -6.41 -21.34
C PHE A 607 -14.41 -5.38 -22.16
N VAL A 608 -15.34 -5.83 -22.98
CA VAL A 608 -16.04 -4.98 -23.95
C VAL A 608 -17.53 -5.01 -23.65
N PRO A 609 -18.19 -3.86 -23.45
CA PRO A 609 -19.65 -3.81 -23.40
C PRO A 609 -20.28 -4.48 -24.61
N CYS A 610 -21.28 -5.33 -24.40
CA CYS A 610 -21.92 -6.09 -25.49
C CYS A 610 -22.37 -5.22 -26.65
N ALA A 611 -22.80 -3.98 -26.40
CA ALA A 611 -23.16 -3.00 -27.41
C ALA A 611 -22.01 -2.57 -28.34
N GLN A 612 -20.76 -2.75 -27.93
CA GLN A 612 -19.56 -2.31 -28.64
C GLN A 612 -18.82 -3.45 -29.37
N ILE A 613 -19.32 -4.68 -29.29
CA ILE A 613 -18.71 -5.87 -29.92
C ILE A 613 -18.35 -5.62 -31.42
N PRO A 614 -19.21 -5.03 -32.28
CA PRO A 614 -18.85 -4.81 -33.66
C PRO A 614 -17.61 -3.93 -33.87
N GLU A 615 -17.39 -2.94 -32.99
CA GLU A 615 -16.22 -2.07 -33.04
C GLU A 615 -14.92 -2.83 -32.77
N TYR A 616 -14.95 -3.71 -31.75
CA TYR A 616 -13.78 -4.47 -31.36
C TYR A 616 -13.43 -5.60 -32.30
N LEU A 617 -14.42 -6.24 -32.89
CA LEU A 617 -14.21 -7.18 -34.00
C LEU A 617 -13.59 -6.47 -35.23
N ALA A 618 -14.01 -5.24 -35.53
CA ALA A 618 -13.43 -4.44 -36.61
C ALA A 618 -11.96 -4.05 -36.35
N LYS A 619 -11.53 -3.99 -35.06
CA LYS A 619 -10.14 -3.79 -34.66
C LYS A 619 -9.31 -5.09 -34.74
N GLY A 620 -9.88 -6.21 -35.17
CA GLY A 620 -9.21 -7.50 -35.32
C GLY A 620 -9.05 -8.26 -34.02
N MET A 621 -9.78 -7.93 -32.96
CA MET A 621 -9.78 -8.67 -31.71
C MET A 621 -10.59 -9.97 -31.82
N THR A 622 -10.20 -10.98 -31.05
CA THR A 622 -10.84 -12.29 -31.04
C THR A 622 -11.77 -12.43 -29.84
N LEU A 623 -12.99 -12.89 -30.09
CA LEU A 623 -13.97 -13.22 -29.07
C LEU A 623 -13.48 -14.43 -28.25
N ALA A 624 -13.39 -14.29 -26.92
CA ALA A 624 -12.93 -15.38 -26.04
C ALA A 624 -14.06 -16.36 -25.69
N ALA A 625 -15.26 -15.86 -25.37
CA ALA A 625 -16.43 -16.68 -25.04
C ALA A 625 -17.74 -15.92 -25.39
N PRO A 626 -18.83 -16.61 -25.77
CA PRO A 626 -20.09 -15.96 -26.22
C PRO A 626 -20.99 -15.60 -25.01
N THR A 627 -20.51 -14.80 -24.03
CA THR A 627 -21.29 -14.45 -22.84
C THR A 627 -22.44 -13.49 -23.12
N CYS A 628 -22.31 -12.60 -24.09
CA CYS A 628 -23.39 -11.66 -24.47
C CYS A 628 -24.64 -12.34 -25.00
N GLU A 629 -24.51 -13.49 -25.69
CA GLU A 629 -25.63 -14.25 -26.19
C GLU A 629 -26.43 -14.88 -25.03
N ASN A 630 -25.73 -15.37 -24.02
CA ASN A 630 -26.34 -16.00 -22.82
C ASN A 630 -27.10 -14.99 -21.95
N LEU A 631 -26.71 -13.71 -22.00
CA LEU A 631 -27.30 -12.62 -21.21
C LEU A 631 -28.25 -11.72 -22.02
N GLY A 632 -28.70 -12.20 -23.21
CA GLY A 632 -29.60 -11.42 -24.07
C GLY A 632 -29.01 -10.13 -24.62
N GLY A 633 -27.68 -10.07 -24.77
CA GLY A 633 -26.98 -8.90 -25.28
C GLY A 633 -26.61 -7.87 -24.21
N LEU A 634 -26.81 -8.19 -22.94
CA LEU A 634 -26.46 -7.36 -21.79
C LEU A 634 -25.07 -7.75 -21.22
N GLY A 635 -24.44 -6.82 -20.48
CA GLY A 635 -23.19 -7.07 -19.76
C GLY A 635 -21.93 -6.84 -20.57
N MET A 636 -20.88 -7.59 -20.24
CA MET A 636 -19.53 -7.48 -20.80
C MET A 636 -19.13 -8.76 -21.51
N GLN A 637 -18.40 -8.60 -22.59
CA GLN A 637 -17.83 -9.68 -23.37
C GLN A 637 -16.32 -9.65 -23.25
N GLU A 638 -15.72 -10.80 -23.04
CA GLU A 638 -14.26 -10.94 -23.06
C GLU A 638 -13.75 -11.07 -24.50
N PHE A 639 -12.70 -10.31 -24.81
CA PHE A 639 -11.93 -10.40 -26.05
C PHE A 639 -10.46 -10.61 -25.72
N VAL A 640 -9.77 -11.26 -26.61
CA VAL A 640 -8.32 -11.38 -26.59
C VAL A 640 -7.74 -10.48 -27.69
N GLY A 641 -6.78 -9.67 -27.31
CA GLY A 641 -6.11 -8.73 -28.20
C GLY A 641 -4.71 -8.37 -27.70
N ASN A 642 -4.03 -7.50 -28.44
CA ASN A 642 -2.72 -7.02 -28.03
C ASN A 642 -2.85 -5.76 -27.19
N LEU A 643 -2.25 -5.76 -25.96
CA LEU A 643 -2.25 -4.59 -25.07
C LEU A 643 -1.24 -3.51 -25.48
N ARG A 644 -0.46 -3.71 -26.53
CA ARG A 644 0.60 -2.80 -26.95
C ARG A 644 0.14 -1.35 -27.00
N GLY A 645 0.85 -0.49 -26.24
CA GLY A 645 0.60 0.95 -26.17
C GLY A 645 -0.45 1.37 -25.14
N ASN A 646 -1.15 0.44 -24.48
CA ASN A 646 -1.96 0.75 -23.31
C ASN A 646 -1.06 1.21 -22.16
N ASP A 647 -1.58 2.08 -21.29
CA ASP A 647 -0.92 2.48 -20.06
C ASP A 647 -1.00 1.33 -19.02
N LEU A 648 0.01 1.18 -18.19
CA LEU A 648 -0.04 0.24 -17.07
C LEU A 648 -1.13 0.66 -16.06
N PRO A 649 -1.78 -0.30 -15.37
CA PRO A 649 -2.74 0.03 -14.33
C PRO A 649 -2.11 0.82 -13.18
N HIS A 650 -2.93 1.66 -12.52
CA HIS A 650 -2.52 2.47 -11.36
C HIS A 650 -1.30 3.38 -11.61
N ALA A 651 -1.14 3.85 -12.86
CA ALA A 651 -0.01 4.69 -13.29
C ALA A 651 -0.47 6.06 -13.81
N PRO A 652 -0.89 6.99 -12.93
CA PRO A 652 -1.23 8.36 -13.35
C PRO A 652 -0.02 9.05 -13.97
N LYS A 653 -0.23 9.81 -15.06
CA LYS A 653 0.87 10.51 -15.76
C LYS A 653 1.49 11.62 -14.94
N LEU A 654 0.70 12.29 -14.11
CA LEU A 654 1.16 13.37 -13.23
C LEU A 654 0.55 13.19 -11.85
N THR A 655 1.40 13.22 -10.84
CA THR A 655 1.01 13.30 -9.44
C THR A 655 1.77 14.41 -8.74
N GLY A 656 1.22 14.96 -7.68
CA GLY A 656 1.96 15.97 -6.91
C GLY A 656 1.24 16.40 -5.66
N TYR A 657 1.99 17.02 -4.77
CA TYR A 657 1.44 17.61 -3.56
C TYR A 657 2.09 18.96 -3.25
N LEU A 658 1.33 19.76 -2.52
CA LEU A 658 1.81 20.98 -1.86
C LEU A 658 1.44 20.89 -0.39
N ARG A 659 2.38 21.16 0.50
CA ARG A 659 2.11 21.26 1.94
C ARG A 659 2.63 22.57 2.51
N ALA A 660 1.94 23.05 3.53
CA ALA A 660 2.38 24.20 4.31
C ALA A 660 2.11 23.91 5.79
N THR A 661 3.11 24.11 6.63
CA THR A 661 2.99 24.01 8.09
C THR A 661 3.48 25.34 8.67
N TYR A 662 2.57 26.02 9.40
CA TYR A 662 2.88 27.29 10.06
C TYR A 662 2.64 27.16 11.56
N THR A 663 3.68 27.40 12.36
CA THR A 663 3.59 27.34 13.82
C THR A 663 3.65 28.74 14.40
N GLN A 664 2.57 29.19 15.01
CA GLN A 664 2.45 30.49 15.68
C GLN A 664 2.70 30.32 17.19
N SER A 665 3.76 30.95 17.69
CA SER A 665 4.00 31.01 19.14
C SER A 665 3.07 32.03 19.79
N LEU A 666 2.33 31.62 20.79
CA LEU A 666 1.45 32.47 21.61
C LEU A 666 2.22 32.85 22.88
N THR A 667 3.18 33.77 22.76
CA THR A 667 4.18 34.13 23.78
C THR A 667 3.58 34.51 25.13
N ASN A 668 2.42 35.17 25.15
CA ASN A 668 1.74 35.55 26.42
C ASN A 668 1.19 34.33 27.17
N MET A 669 0.99 33.21 26.51
CA MET A 669 0.43 31.97 27.08
C MET A 669 1.48 30.86 27.14
N GLY A 670 2.68 31.04 26.58
CA GLY A 670 3.70 30.00 26.46
C GLY A 670 3.23 28.78 25.67
N SER A 671 2.24 28.94 24.79
CA SER A 671 1.62 27.90 23.99
C SER A 671 1.87 28.15 22.49
N SER A 672 1.51 27.19 21.64
CA SER A 672 1.63 27.33 20.19
C SER A 672 0.35 26.90 19.45
N LEU A 673 0.17 27.43 18.25
CA LEU A 673 -0.82 26.98 17.27
C LEU A 673 -0.09 26.58 15.99
N THR A 674 -0.26 25.33 15.58
CA THR A 674 0.27 24.81 14.31
C THR A 674 -0.88 24.62 13.33
N TYR A 675 -0.75 25.22 12.15
CA TYR A 675 -1.67 25.09 11.02
C TYR A 675 -0.99 24.25 9.94
N SER A 676 -1.61 23.17 9.55
CA SER A 676 -1.10 22.28 8.49
C SER A 676 -2.13 22.21 7.37
N LEU A 677 -1.66 22.32 6.14
CA LEU A 677 -2.45 22.19 4.91
C LEU A 677 -1.71 21.26 3.95
N LEU A 678 -2.41 20.29 3.41
CA LEU A 678 -1.93 19.41 2.35
C LEU A 678 -2.91 19.46 1.18
N VAL A 679 -2.40 19.73 -0.01
CA VAL A 679 -3.14 19.63 -1.27
C VAL A 679 -2.44 18.59 -2.13
N ASN A 680 -3.16 17.56 -2.55
CA ASN A 680 -2.66 16.50 -3.41
C ASN A 680 -3.41 16.52 -4.74
N TYR A 681 -2.70 16.30 -5.83
CA TYR A 681 -3.24 16.12 -7.17
C TYR A 681 -2.77 14.79 -7.75
N SER A 682 -3.71 14.07 -8.37
CA SER A 682 -3.43 12.92 -9.22
C SER A 682 -4.15 13.10 -10.56
N ASP A 683 -3.42 12.91 -11.64
CA ASP A 683 -4.02 12.77 -12.97
C ASP A 683 -4.86 11.48 -13.04
N LYS A 684 -5.64 11.35 -14.09
CA LYS A 684 -6.40 10.13 -14.35
C LYS A 684 -5.48 8.92 -14.54
N TYR A 685 -5.98 7.73 -14.20
CA TYR A 685 -5.30 6.47 -14.44
C TYR A 685 -6.32 5.34 -14.65
N TYR A 686 -5.86 4.18 -15.07
CA TYR A 686 -6.71 3.02 -15.30
C TYR A 686 -6.51 1.96 -14.21
N TYR A 687 -7.59 1.24 -13.87
CA TYR A 687 -7.54 0.10 -12.96
C TYR A 687 -7.19 -1.20 -13.67
N THR A 688 -7.44 -1.27 -14.99
CA THR A 688 -7.33 -2.49 -15.80
C THR A 688 -6.34 -2.33 -16.94
N SER A 689 -5.73 -3.43 -17.38
CA SER A 689 -4.70 -3.43 -18.42
C SER A 689 -5.25 -3.09 -19.81
N ASP A 690 -6.56 -3.29 -20.05
CA ASP A 690 -7.27 -2.89 -21.26
C ASP A 690 -7.61 -1.39 -21.32
N ASN A 691 -7.30 -0.65 -20.25
CA ASN A 691 -7.60 0.77 -20.08
C ASN A 691 -9.11 1.10 -20.15
N LEU A 692 -9.98 0.16 -19.75
CA LEU A 692 -11.42 0.35 -19.73
C LEU A 692 -11.87 1.18 -18.51
N TYR A 693 -11.48 0.78 -17.30
CA TYR A 693 -11.94 1.43 -16.07
C TYR A 693 -10.98 2.54 -15.64
N GLU A 694 -11.42 3.77 -15.82
CA GLU A 694 -10.67 4.97 -15.49
C GLU A 694 -11.05 5.50 -14.09
N GLU A 695 -10.07 5.90 -13.32
CA GLU A 695 -10.24 6.83 -12.20
C GLU A 695 -9.96 8.25 -12.72
N PRO A 696 -10.92 9.18 -12.64
CA PRO A 696 -10.73 10.56 -13.09
C PRO A 696 -9.66 11.29 -12.29
N SER A 697 -9.10 12.36 -12.87
CA SER A 697 -8.20 13.24 -12.14
C SER A 697 -8.87 13.84 -10.90
N LYS A 698 -8.11 13.94 -9.81
CA LYS A 698 -8.62 14.41 -8.53
C LYS A 698 -7.66 15.32 -7.80
N THR A 699 -8.23 16.27 -7.07
CA THR A 699 -7.52 17.10 -6.11
C THR A 699 -8.13 16.88 -4.73
N MET A 700 -7.30 16.47 -3.78
CA MET A 700 -7.69 16.23 -2.40
C MET A 700 -7.07 17.30 -1.52
N VAL A 701 -7.80 17.75 -0.50
CA VAL A 701 -7.33 18.75 0.45
C VAL A 701 -7.53 18.25 1.87
N ASN A 702 -6.43 18.20 2.63
CA ASN A 702 -6.47 17.92 4.06
C ASN A 702 -5.96 19.13 4.84
N ALA A 703 -6.49 19.36 6.03
CA ALA A 703 -5.99 20.40 6.93
C ALA A 703 -6.10 19.96 8.38
N ASN A 704 -5.18 20.49 9.20
CA ASN A 704 -5.14 20.27 10.64
C ASN A 704 -4.76 21.58 11.35
N ILE A 705 -5.39 21.85 12.49
CA ILE A 705 -5.03 22.94 13.40
C ILE A 705 -4.81 22.33 14.78
N THR A 706 -3.60 22.46 15.29
CA THR A 706 -3.21 21.92 16.60
C THR A 706 -2.80 23.04 17.54
N TRP A 707 -3.48 23.13 18.67
CA TRP A 707 -3.04 23.93 19.81
C TRP A 707 -2.25 23.05 20.79
N MET A 708 -1.08 23.55 21.21
CA MET A 708 -0.21 22.90 22.19
C MET A 708 -0.04 23.83 23.40
N SER A 709 -0.32 23.32 24.60
CA SER A 709 -0.14 24.08 25.85
C SER A 709 1.35 24.24 26.19
N PRO A 710 1.68 25.11 27.20
CA PRO A 710 3.02 25.17 27.74
C PRO A 710 3.53 23.79 28.19
N ALA A 711 4.83 23.56 27.94
CA ALA A 711 5.49 22.27 28.21
C ALA A 711 4.80 21.06 27.53
N GLU A 712 4.05 21.32 26.44
CA GLU A 712 3.41 20.31 25.59
C GLU A 712 2.46 19.34 26.32
N LYS A 713 2.01 19.73 27.53
CA LYS A 713 1.22 18.88 28.40
C LYS A 713 -0.16 18.56 27.83
N TYR A 714 -0.82 19.54 27.20
CA TYR A 714 -2.14 19.38 26.59
C TYR A 714 -2.09 19.72 25.12
N GLN A 715 -2.70 18.87 24.29
CA GLN A 715 -2.84 19.08 22.87
C GLN A 715 -4.31 19.02 22.48
N ILE A 716 -4.76 19.99 21.65
CA ILE A 716 -6.07 19.96 21.01
C ILE A 716 -5.86 20.12 19.51
N SER A 717 -6.32 19.15 18.73
CA SER A 717 -6.26 19.18 17.28
C SER A 717 -7.67 19.14 16.69
N VAL A 718 -7.89 19.91 15.61
CA VAL A 718 -9.08 19.82 14.76
C VAL A 718 -8.59 19.54 13.35
N PHE A 719 -9.07 18.47 12.75
CA PHE A 719 -8.58 18.01 11.46
C PHE A 719 -9.72 17.70 10.49
N GLY A 720 -9.40 17.73 9.22
CA GLY A 720 -10.28 17.28 8.16
C GLY A 720 -9.51 16.70 6.99
N THR A 721 -10.00 15.59 6.47
CA THR A 721 -9.51 14.96 5.24
C THR A 721 -10.57 15.04 4.16
N ASN A 722 -10.13 15.05 2.89
CA ASN A 722 -11.01 15.27 1.74
C ASN A 722 -11.94 16.48 1.92
N LEU A 723 -11.42 17.64 2.37
CA LEU A 723 -12.21 18.83 2.66
C LEU A 723 -13.05 19.34 1.47
N THR A 724 -12.61 19.03 0.25
CA THR A 724 -13.32 19.35 -1.00
C THR A 724 -14.51 18.43 -1.26
N ASP A 725 -14.67 17.38 -0.46
CA ASP A 725 -15.73 16.36 -0.61
C ASP A 725 -15.73 15.75 -2.01
N LYS A 726 -14.52 15.39 -2.49
CA LYS A 726 -14.35 14.88 -3.84
C LYS A 726 -14.65 13.39 -3.88
N ASP A 727 -15.65 13.00 -4.66
CA ASP A 727 -15.95 11.61 -4.96
C ASP A 727 -14.78 10.97 -5.72
N HIS A 728 -14.39 9.79 -5.27
CA HIS A 728 -13.32 9.00 -5.87
C HIS A 728 -13.51 7.52 -5.51
N ASN A 729 -12.83 6.63 -6.23
CA ASN A 729 -12.84 5.21 -5.93
C ASN A 729 -11.46 4.74 -5.48
N THR A 730 -11.45 3.73 -4.63
CA THR A 730 -10.22 3.04 -4.22
C THR A 730 -9.92 1.84 -5.09
N HIS A 731 -10.96 1.27 -5.74
CA HIS A 731 -10.85 0.14 -6.64
C HIS A 731 -11.98 0.14 -7.69
N LYS A 732 -11.67 -0.39 -8.88
CA LYS A 732 -12.65 -0.81 -9.92
C LYS A 732 -12.14 -2.08 -10.57
N ALA A 733 -13.02 -3.04 -10.79
CA ALA A 733 -12.68 -4.26 -11.50
C ALA A 733 -13.79 -4.69 -12.46
N PRO A 734 -13.43 -5.30 -13.60
CA PRO A 734 -14.40 -5.91 -14.49
C PRO A 734 -14.95 -7.20 -13.89
N PHE A 735 -16.19 -7.48 -14.22
CA PHE A 735 -16.81 -8.77 -13.97
C PHE A 735 -17.57 -9.20 -15.20
N ALA A 736 -17.22 -10.35 -15.78
CA ALA A 736 -17.87 -10.86 -16.97
C ALA A 736 -19.34 -11.16 -16.67
N GLY A 737 -20.21 -10.70 -17.53
CA GLY A 737 -21.66 -10.88 -17.39
C GLY A 737 -22.37 -9.73 -16.68
N SER A 738 -21.84 -9.16 -15.60
CA SER A 738 -22.49 -8.06 -14.87
C SER A 738 -21.88 -6.67 -15.09
N GLY A 739 -20.72 -6.57 -15.75
CA GLY A 739 -20.02 -5.31 -16.03
C GLY A 739 -18.84 -5.08 -15.10
N GLY A 740 -19.02 -5.08 -13.81
CA GLY A 740 -17.96 -4.88 -12.83
C GLY A 740 -18.45 -4.26 -11.54
N TRP A 741 -17.51 -3.98 -10.65
CA TRP A 741 -17.78 -3.26 -9.40
C TRP A 741 -16.77 -2.14 -9.14
N LYS A 742 -17.14 -1.24 -8.26
CA LYS A 742 -16.29 -0.17 -7.73
C LYS A 742 -16.40 -0.12 -6.21
N VAL A 743 -15.35 0.36 -5.56
CA VAL A 743 -15.32 0.62 -4.11
C VAL A 743 -15.21 2.12 -3.88
N PRO A 744 -16.21 2.78 -3.30
CA PRO A 744 -16.18 4.20 -3.00
C PRO A 744 -15.07 4.54 -2.02
N GLY A 745 -14.36 5.63 -2.30
CA GLY A 745 -13.40 6.21 -1.37
C GLY A 745 -14.08 7.05 -0.29
N PRO A 746 -13.36 7.36 0.82
CA PRO A 746 -13.95 8.13 1.92
C PRO A 746 -14.38 9.55 1.49
N PRO A 747 -15.56 10.00 1.92
CA PRO A 747 -16.01 11.38 1.76
C PRO A 747 -15.21 12.30 2.69
N ARG A 748 -15.66 13.55 2.85
CA ARG A 748 -15.06 14.47 3.83
C ARG A 748 -15.21 13.96 5.25
N LEU A 749 -14.08 13.66 5.89
CA LEU A 749 -14.02 13.29 7.30
C LEU A 749 -13.53 14.49 8.11
N LEU A 750 -14.22 14.77 9.23
CA LEU A 750 -13.91 15.87 10.15
C LEU A 750 -13.80 15.30 11.57
N GLY A 751 -12.79 15.73 12.31
CA GLY A 751 -12.61 15.25 13.67
C GLY A 751 -11.86 16.25 14.56
N ALA A 752 -11.88 15.94 15.85
CA ALA A 752 -11.08 16.62 16.86
C ALA A 752 -10.43 15.59 17.79
N ARG A 753 -9.20 15.88 18.21
CA ARG A 753 -8.45 15.07 19.16
C ARG A 753 -8.02 15.92 20.34
N PHE A 754 -8.16 15.39 21.55
CA PHE A 754 -7.58 15.92 22.77
C PHE A 754 -6.57 14.93 23.33
N ALA A 755 -5.38 15.39 23.68
CA ALA A 755 -4.37 14.54 24.31
C ALA A 755 -3.72 15.21 25.52
N VAL A 756 -3.24 14.37 26.44
CA VAL A 756 -2.50 14.76 27.63
C VAL A 756 -1.18 13.99 27.65
N ASN A 757 -0.07 14.71 27.78
CA ASN A 757 1.26 14.16 27.93
C ASN A 757 1.79 14.38 29.38
N PHE A 758 2.60 13.44 29.87
CA PHE A 758 3.11 13.40 31.25
C PHE A 758 4.62 13.30 31.26
#